data_1db6f0bceccde8cc0d23bcacac261875
#
_entry.id   1db6f0bceccde8cc0d23bcacac261875
#
_cell.length_a   1.000
_cell.length_b   1.000
_cell.length_c   1.000
_cell.angle_alpha   90.00
_cell.angle_beta   90.00
_cell.angle_gamma   90.00
#
_symmetry.space_group_name_H-M   'P 1'
#
loop_
_entity.id
_entity.type
_entity.pdbx_description
1 polymer ?
#
loop_
_entity_poly.entity_id
_entity_poly.type
_entity_poly.pdbx_seq_one_letter_code
_entity_poly.pdbx_strand_id
1 'polypeptide(L)'
;MKLRVSPKNQARPWLAGGTAVVLTALVGVILLLYPIGGGVTRASFDLPFVLRPNIAVNDVVLVYLDKVSHEELNQPTTAPWDRSLHARLVDRLTQDGAKAIVFDILFTDPSANPTADEQFARAIERSRRVVLCGNLDLLGDTSSASLPIYDYTSSHTKESYEEEYPYGPFRAGSVAWGNANLKIDPDYGIRGFYQGILDRSGAALIPWMPAAVAAFAGSPKAMVRSDPSESRWLNYYGPPGTIPSVSYFLAVLPGGVPPGFFKDKIVFVGAQMSADFSGKSKDEFRTPYSYWIRWSRGFAPGVEIHATAALNLIRGDWLNRLPPGLELGIVLLAALAAGWGLIRLQPLMALLATLLAMLVITLLAHYLAWHQHLWFAWLILLCELCVALLCSVAYNTVRLYVEKKLLEQSLSVHLSPALVKRVLSDPGLRRRGGTKQEVSMLFTDIENFSRISETMHPDDLVNLLNHYFEAALECIHELDGTVMDLVGDAIFVIWNAPVEQPDHQERAAKAALLLHERLVELDATQCGLPLRTRVGLHAGIVCVGNIGSEQRFDYAAVGENTNLASRLEGLNRYLGTSVLATREIQRVVEAKLTSRLVGHFQVKGFARAIEVHELLGPLAMAEATRPWREKFAGALQHFRKRQFDAAEKAFRETIQRRQQIEGPPAGGGDGPADDGPSLFYLSRIAELRLHPPSDEWIGEVVMKEK
;
A
#
# COMPACT_ATOMS: atom_id res chain seq x y z
N MET A 1 35.99 3.13 1.65
CA MET A 1 35.28 3.49 2.90
C MET A 1 34.01 2.64 3.01
N LYS A 2 33.93 1.71 3.98
CA LYS A 2 32.72 0.91 4.20
C LYS A 2 31.67 1.85 4.81
N LEU A 3 30.75 2.37 4.03
CA LEU A 3 29.50 2.91 4.56
C LEU A 3 28.75 1.73 5.22
N ARG A 4 29.03 1.48 6.50
CA ARG A 4 28.14 0.73 7.36
C ARG A 4 26.86 1.57 7.43
N VAL A 5 25.91 1.27 6.54
CA VAL A 5 24.53 1.65 6.77
C VAL A 5 24.21 1.15 8.17
N SER A 6 24.01 2.08 9.09
CA SER A 6 23.66 1.74 10.46
C SER A 6 22.45 0.83 10.42
N PRO A 7 22.46 -0.35 11.07
CA PRO A 7 21.32 -1.27 11.05
C PRO A 7 20.06 -0.67 11.69
N LYS A 8 20.12 0.56 12.19
CA LYS A 8 18.98 1.30 12.77
C LYS A 8 17.94 1.77 11.75
N ASN A 9 18.26 1.90 10.46
CA ASN A 9 17.34 2.42 9.44
C ASN A 9 16.79 1.36 8.47
N GLN A 10 17.11 0.08 8.65
CA GLN A 10 16.37 -0.97 7.95
C GLN A 10 15.00 -1.07 8.61
N ALA A 11 13.93 -0.82 7.85
CA ALA A 11 12.56 -1.06 8.28
C ALA A 11 12.49 -2.51 8.78
N ARG A 12 12.37 -2.68 10.10
CA ARG A 12 12.46 -4.00 10.75
C ARG A 12 11.20 -4.79 10.39
N PRO A 13 11.26 -5.82 9.53
CA PRO A 13 10.07 -6.52 9.02
C PRO A 13 9.26 -7.18 10.15
N TRP A 14 9.89 -7.53 11.27
CA TRP A 14 9.20 -8.09 12.42
C TRP A 14 8.33 -7.06 13.17
N LEU A 15 8.75 -5.77 13.25
CA LEU A 15 7.93 -4.71 13.83
C LEU A 15 6.71 -4.42 12.93
N ALA A 16 6.94 -4.32 11.64
CA ALA A 16 5.85 -4.09 10.68
C ALA A 16 4.86 -5.27 10.66
N GLY A 17 5.35 -6.51 10.74
CA GLY A 17 4.51 -7.70 10.89
C GLY A 17 3.70 -7.68 12.19
N GLY A 18 4.34 -7.35 13.31
CA GLY A 18 3.66 -7.22 14.60
C GLY A 18 2.58 -6.13 14.61
N THR A 19 2.85 -4.95 14.06
CA THR A 19 1.85 -3.87 13.95
C THR A 19 0.69 -4.26 13.03
N ALA A 20 0.96 -4.93 11.91
CA ALA A 20 -0.08 -5.42 11.01
C ALA A 20 -0.99 -6.46 11.72
N VAL A 21 -0.42 -7.41 12.46
CA VAL A 21 -1.18 -8.39 13.25
C VAL A 21 -2.08 -7.69 14.28
N VAL A 22 -1.53 -6.72 15.03
CA VAL A 22 -2.30 -6.00 16.05
C VAL A 22 -3.45 -5.21 15.44
N LEU A 23 -3.21 -4.49 14.34
CA LEU A 23 -4.25 -3.71 13.66
C LEU A 23 -5.33 -4.63 13.08
N THR A 24 -4.95 -5.72 12.44
CA THR A 24 -5.87 -6.69 11.85
C THR A 24 -6.71 -7.36 12.93
N ALA A 25 -6.09 -7.83 14.02
CA ALA A 25 -6.80 -8.44 15.15
C ALA A 25 -7.74 -7.45 15.85
N LEU A 26 -7.31 -6.20 16.01
CA LEU A 26 -8.15 -5.15 16.61
C LEU A 26 -9.43 -4.94 15.78
N VAL A 27 -9.31 -4.85 14.46
CA VAL A 27 -10.47 -4.70 13.58
C VAL A 27 -11.37 -5.94 13.65
N GLY A 28 -10.81 -7.15 13.60
CA GLY A 28 -11.59 -8.38 13.71
C GLY A 28 -12.34 -8.49 15.03
N VAL A 29 -11.67 -8.22 16.14
CA VAL A 29 -12.27 -8.24 17.50
C VAL A 29 -13.35 -7.17 17.63
N ILE A 30 -13.13 -5.95 17.15
CA ILE A 30 -14.15 -4.90 17.17
C ILE A 30 -15.38 -5.32 16.36
N LEU A 31 -15.19 -5.84 15.15
CA LEU A 31 -16.30 -6.29 14.31
C LEU A 31 -17.04 -7.50 14.89
N LEU A 32 -16.35 -8.35 15.66
CA LEU A 32 -16.97 -9.53 16.28
C LEU A 32 -17.75 -9.19 17.56
N LEU A 33 -17.19 -8.34 18.42
CA LEU A 33 -17.71 -8.14 19.79
C LEU A 33 -18.55 -6.87 19.96
N TYR A 34 -18.42 -5.87 19.06
CA TYR A 34 -19.10 -4.60 19.22
C TYR A 34 -20.26 -4.40 18.21
N PRO A 35 -21.25 -3.57 18.55
CA PRO A 35 -22.44 -3.30 17.73
C PRO A 35 -22.16 -2.90 16.28
N ILE A 36 -21.06 -2.21 16.06
CA ILE A 36 -20.66 -1.75 14.74
C ILE A 36 -20.47 -2.89 13.72
N GLY A 37 -20.08 -4.07 14.20
CA GLY A 37 -19.89 -5.26 13.37
C GLY A 37 -21.16 -6.09 13.16
N GLY A 38 -22.27 -5.76 13.82
CA GLY A 38 -23.51 -6.54 13.74
C GLY A 38 -24.08 -6.64 12.32
N GLY A 39 -23.92 -5.60 11.50
CA GLY A 39 -24.27 -5.66 10.08
C GLY A 39 -23.45 -6.68 9.30
N VAL A 40 -22.13 -6.76 9.55
CA VAL A 40 -21.23 -7.73 8.92
C VAL A 40 -21.57 -9.16 9.34
N THR A 41 -21.86 -9.34 10.63
CA THR A 41 -22.26 -10.65 11.19
C THR A 41 -23.57 -11.13 10.58
N ARG A 42 -24.62 -10.26 10.47
CA ARG A 42 -25.89 -10.59 9.84
C ARG A 42 -25.72 -10.89 8.34
N ALA A 43 -24.92 -10.10 7.62
CA ALA A 43 -24.61 -10.37 6.23
C ALA A 43 -23.88 -11.73 6.04
N SER A 44 -23.04 -12.14 7.01
CA SER A 44 -22.39 -13.46 7.00
C SER A 44 -23.40 -14.62 7.08
N PHE A 45 -24.54 -14.39 7.76
CA PHE A 45 -25.64 -15.33 7.80
C PHE A 45 -26.47 -15.31 6.51
N ASP A 46 -26.78 -14.11 5.99
CA ASP A 46 -27.73 -13.92 4.86
C ASP A 46 -27.15 -14.39 3.51
N LEU A 47 -25.86 -14.09 3.25
CA LEU A 47 -25.24 -14.32 1.95
C LEU A 47 -25.28 -15.78 1.46
N PRO A 48 -25.06 -16.82 2.30
CA PRO A 48 -25.15 -18.19 1.87
C PRO A 48 -26.50 -18.60 1.27
N PHE A 49 -27.60 -17.97 1.69
CA PHE A 49 -28.92 -18.27 1.16
C PHE A 49 -29.14 -17.71 -0.25
N VAL A 50 -28.52 -16.59 -0.58
CA VAL A 50 -28.71 -15.91 -1.87
C VAL A 50 -28.18 -16.74 -3.04
N LEU A 51 -27.12 -17.48 -2.82
CA LEU A 51 -26.47 -18.31 -3.84
C LEU A 51 -26.97 -19.77 -3.83
N ARG A 52 -27.79 -20.13 -2.82
CA ARG A 52 -28.32 -21.48 -2.67
C ARG A 52 -29.52 -21.70 -3.57
N PRO A 53 -29.64 -22.85 -4.23
CA PRO A 53 -30.86 -23.22 -4.94
C PRO A 53 -32.00 -23.43 -3.94
N ASN A 54 -33.24 -23.11 -4.38
CA ASN A 54 -34.43 -23.31 -3.56
C ASN A 54 -34.61 -24.80 -3.25
N ILE A 55 -34.96 -25.09 -2.01
CA ILE A 55 -35.25 -26.46 -1.55
C ILE A 55 -36.77 -26.68 -1.60
N ALA A 56 -37.20 -27.68 -2.31
CA ALA A 56 -38.63 -28.02 -2.40
C ALA A 56 -39.21 -28.42 -1.03
N VAL A 57 -40.37 -27.84 -0.72
CA VAL A 57 -41.12 -28.12 0.51
C VAL A 57 -42.45 -28.77 0.12
N ASN A 58 -42.65 -30.04 0.51
CA ASN A 58 -43.86 -30.79 0.19
C ASN A 58 -44.66 -31.16 1.45
N ASP A 59 -44.06 -30.99 2.63
CA ASP A 59 -44.60 -31.48 3.91
C ASP A 59 -45.49 -30.42 4.59
N VAL A 60 -45.45 -29.19 4.09
CA VAL A 60 -46.19 -28.04 4.66
C VAL A 60 -46.91 -27.28 3.55
N VAL A 61 -48.09 -26.75 3.89
CA VAL A 61 -48.88 -25.87 3.05
C VAL A 61 -49.34 -24.66 3.88
N LEU A 62 -49.28 -23.49 3.28
CA LEU A 62 -49.81 -22.25 3.90
C LEU A 62 -51.24 -21.99 3.38
N VAL A 63 -52.14 -21.64 4.26
CA VAL A 63 -53.46 -21.14 3.95
C VAL A 63 -53.55 -19.68 4.37
N TYR A 64 -53.58 -18.80 3.40
CA TYR A 64 -53.50 -17.37 3.62
C TYR A 64 -54.88 -16.69 3.74
N LEU A 65 -55.07 -15.97 4.84
CA LEU A 65 -56.12 -14.96 4.93
C LEU A 65 -55.63 -13.74 4.10
N ASP A 66 -55.80 -13.83 2.81
CA ASP A 66 -55.39 -12.85 1.83
C ASP A 66 -56.55 -11.91 1.43
N LYS A 67 -56.25 -10.87 0.67
CA LYS A 67 -57.25 -9.89 0.21
C LYS A 67 -58.41 -10.53 -0.56
N VAL A 68 -58.13 -11.52 -1.39
CA VAL A 68 -59.15 -12.23 -2.18
C VAL A 68 -60.07 -13.00 -1.24
N SER A 69 -59.57 -13.62 -0.22
CA SER A 69 -60.36 -14.33 0.78
C SER A 69 -61.26 -13.38 1.61
N HIS A 70 -60.78 -12.16 1.91
CA HIS A 70 -61.60 -11.12 2.54
C HIS A 70 -62.81 -10.73 1.66
N GLU A 71 -62.57 -10.53 0.36
CA GLU A 71 -63.61 -10.13 -0.59
C GLU A 71 -64.60 -11.26 -0.87
N GLU A 72 -64.13 -12.47 -1.20
CA GLU A 72 -64.97 -13.60 -1.58
C GLU A 72 -65.80 -14.15 -0.41
N LEU A 73 -65.29 -14.09 0.80
CA LEU A 73 -66.01 -14.54 2.00
C LEU A 73 -66.70 -13.42 2.76
N ASN A 74 -66.69 -12.21 2.21
CA ASN A 74 -67.26 -11.00 2.82
C ASN A 74 -66.85 -10.81 4.28
N GLN A 75 -65.56 -10.94 4.57
CA GLN A 75 -64.99 -10.80 5.92
C GLN A 75 -64.32 -9.44 6.11
N PRO A 76 -64.38 -8.86 7.33
CA PRO A 76 -63.75 -7.58 7.61
C PRO A 76 -62.20 -7.69 7.56
N THR A 77 -61.55 -6.61 7.13
CA THR A 77 -60.10 -6.54 7.09
C THR A 77 -59.47 -6.13 8.44
N THR A 78 -60.25 -5.50 9.32
CA THR A 78 -59.78 -4.90 10.58
C THR A 78 -60.40 -5.52 11.84
N ALA A 79 -61.25 -6.52 11.69
CA ALA A 79 -61.90 -7.20 12.79
C ALA A 79 -61.76 -8.71 12.66
N PRO A 80 -61.94 -9.48 13.76
CA PRO A 80 -61.90 -10.96 13.71
C PRO A 80 -62.93 -11.50 12.71
N TRP A 81 -62.51 -12.52 11.96
CA TRP A 81 -63.40 -13.25 11.06
C TRP A 81 -64.40 -14.11 11.79
N ASP A 82 -65.54 -14.40 11.13
CA ASP A 82 -66.53 -15.31 11.64
C ASP A 82 -65.90 -16.70 11.92
N ARG A 83 -65.93 -17.12 13.18
CA ARG A 83 -65.35 -18.37 13.67
C ARG A 83 -65.99 -19.61 13.09
N SER A 84 -67.22 -19.47 12.57
CA SER A 84 -67.85 -20.60 11.81
C SER A 84 -67.12 -20.95 10.52
N LEU A 85 -66.39 -19.99 9.92
CA LEU A 85 -65.50 -20.25 8.77
C LEU A 85 -64.31 -21.10 9.20
N HIS A 86 -63.71 -20.76 10.35
CA HIS A 86 -62.62 -21.56 10.90
C HIS A 86 -63.04 -22.94 11.28
N ALA A 87 -64.25 -23.11 11.81
CA ALA A 87 -64.86 -24.43 12.06
C ALA A 87 -64.95 -25.26 10.77
N ARG A 88 -65.49 -24.68 9.70
CA ARG A 88 -65.60 -25.35 8.38
C ARG A 88 -64.21 -25.69 7.80
N LEU A 89 -63.25 -24.79 7.95
CA LEU A 89 -61.88 -25.05 7.51
C LEU A 89 -61.28 -26.27 8.23
N VAL A 90 -61.39 -26.30 9.58
CA VAL A 90 -60.88 -27.41 10.39
C VAL A 90 -61.50 -28.73 9.98
N ASP A 91 -62.85 -28.77 9.81
CA ASP A 91 -63.56 -29.97 9.38
C ASP A 91 -63.09 -30.41 7.99
N ARG A 92 -62.91 -29.49 7.04
CA ARG A 92 -62.44 -29.75 5.68
C ARG A 92 -61.02 -30.31 5.66
N LEU A 93 -60.09 -29.66 6.36
CA LEU A 93 -58.69 -30.10 6.41
C LEU A 93 -58.56 -31.46 7.11
N THR A 94 -59.40 -31.68 8.12
CA THR A 94 -59.47 -32.97 8.81
C THR A 94 -59.94 -34.12 7.88
N GLN A 95 -61.01 -33.87 7.09
CA GLN A 95 -61.53 -34.80 6.09
C GLN A 95 -60.50 -35.10 5.00
N ASP A 96 -59.76 -34.09 4.55
CA ASP A 96 -58.74 -34.22 3.53
C ASP A 96 -57.46 -34.94 4.05
N GLY A 97 -57.38 -35.18 5.36
CA GLY A 97 -56.31 -35.95 5.97
C GLY A 97 -55.06 -35.11 6.35
N ALA A 98 -55.22 -33.83 6.62
CA ALA A 98 -54.11 -32.99 7.13
C ALA A 98 -53.52 -33.58 8.39
N LYS A 99 -52.18 -33.59 8.48
CA LYS A 99 -51.41 -34.14 9.63
C LYS A 99 -51.56 -33.25 10.87
N ALA A 100 -51.46 -31.93 10.66
CA ALA A 100 -51.70 -30.93 11.70
C ALA A 100 -52.31 -29.67 11.06
N ILE A 101 -53.08 -28.95 11.84
CA ILE A 101 -53.72 -27.67 11.47
C ILE A 101 -53.23 -26.63 12.48
N VAL A 102 -52.48 -25.66 12.04
CA VAL A 102 -51.84 -24.67 12.88
C VAL A 102 -52.40 -23.29 12.61
N PHE A 103 -52.98 -22.64 13.60
CA PHE A 103 -53.50 -21.29 13.46
C PHE A 103 -52.48 -20.31 14.01
N ASP A 104 -51.92 -19.48 13.13
CA ASP A 104 -51.16 -18.29 13.48
C ASP A 104 -52.12 -17.09 13.51
N ILE A 105 -53.13 -17.23 14.34
CA ILE A 105 -54.20 -16.28 14.59
C ILE A 105 -54.50 -16.33 16.10
N LEU A 106 -54.46 -15.16 16.74
CA LEU A 106 -54.77 -15.02 18.15
C LEU A 106 -56.30 -15.12 18.39
N PHE A 107 -56.71 -16.13 19.12
CA PHE A 107 -58.06 -16.34 19.56
C PHE A 107 -58.10 -16.18 21.07
N THR A 108 -58.02 -14.97 21.59
CA THR A 108 -57.88 -14.69 23.04
C THR A 108 -59.21 -14.53 23.76
N ASP A 109 -60.23 -14.01 23.05
CA ASP A 109 -61.50 -13.60 23.62
C ASP A 109 -62.67 -14.29 22.94
N PRO A 110 -63.85 -14.39 23.57
CA PRO A 110 -65.06 -14.81 22.91
C PRO A 110 -65.45 -13.82 21.81
N SER A 111 -66.00 -14.31 20.71
CA SER A 111 -66.50 -13.45 19.63
C SER A 111 -67.90 -12.87 19.96
N ALA A 112 -68.33 -11.94 19.11
CA ALA A 112 -69.73 -11.44 19.21
C ALA A 112 -70.79 -12.51 18.89
N ASN A 113 -70.38 -13.68 18.33
CA ASN A 113 -71.26 -14.80 17.99
C ASN A 113 -70.92 -16.07 18.78
N PRO A 114 -71.51 -16.28 19.99
CA PRO A 114 -71.22 -17.44 20.80
C PRO A 114 -71.50 -18.78 20.12
N THR A 115 -72.47 -18.83 19.18
CA THR A 115 -72.77 -20.06 18.43
C THR A 115 -71.59 -20.42 17.49
N ALA A 116 -71.00 -19.44 16.83
CA ALA A 116 -69.82 -19.65 16.00
C ALA A 116 -68.59 -20.11 16.84
N ASP A 117 -68.45 -19.57 18.06
CA ASP A 117 -67.44 -19.99 19.02
C ASP A 117 -67.59 -21.46 19.40
N GLU A 118 -68.85 -21.89 19.74
CA GLU A 118 -69.15 -23.25 20.06
C GLU A 118 -68.91 -24.21 18.89
N GLN A 119 -69.31 -23.83 17.69
CA GLN A 119 -68.99 -24.59 16.46
C GLN A 119 -67.50 -24.81 16.27
N PHE A 120 -66.70 -23.74 16.44
CA PHE A 120 -65.26 -23.83 16.28
C PHE A 120 -64.62 -24.65 17.37
N ALA A 121 -65.03 -24.49 18.65
CA ALA A 121 -64.57 -25.35 19.75
C ALA A 121 -64.82 -26.85 19.48
N ARG A 122 -66.03 -27.18 19.06
CA ARG A 122 -66.40 -28.57 18.71
C ARG A 122 -65.60 -29.08 17.48
N ALA A 123 -65.29 -28.28 16.47
CA ALA A 123 -64.48 -28.65 15.34
C ALA A 123 -63.03 -28.94 15.75
N ILE A 124 -62.48 -28.12 16.64
CA ILE A 124 -61.12 -28.33 17.23
C ILE A 124 -61.06 -29.65 17.99
N GLU A 125 -62.02 -29.87 18.86
CA GLU A 125 -62.12 -31.09 19.69
C GLU A 125 -62.24 -32.39 18.82
N ARG A 126 -63.14 -32.37 17.82
CA ARG A 126 -63.33 -33.48 16.87
C ARG A 126 -62.05 -33.75 16.04
N SER A 127 -61.37 -32.67 15.60
CA SER A 127 -60.19 -32.82 14.74
C SER A 127 -59.06 -33.52 15.43
N ARG A 128 -58.76 -33.17 16.70
CA ARG A 128 -57.57 -33.64 17.47
C ARG A 128 -56.27 -33.39 16.77
N ARG A 129 -56.21 -32.35 15.90
CA ARG A 129 -55.04 -32.03 15.10
C ARG A 129 -54.71 -30.54 15.10
N VAL A 130 -55.43 -29.75 15.87
CA VAL A 130 -55.33 -28.28 15.91
C VAL A 130 -54.30 -27.82 16.92
N VAL A 131 -53.37 -26.99 16.47
CA VAL A 131 -52.39 -26.28 17.28
C VAL A 131 -52.72 -24.80 17.21
N LEU A 132 -52.78 -24.13 18.36
CA LEU A 132 -53.13 -22.71 18.48
C LEU A 132 -51.90 -21.90 18.91
N CYS A 133 -51.93 -20.60 18.65
CA CYS A 133 -50.94 -19.66 19.12
C CYS A 133 -51.46 -18.79 20.26
N GLY A 134 -50.55 -18.37 21.15
CA GLY A 134 -50.73 -17.33 22.14
C GLY A 134 -49.65 -16.27 21.98
N ASN A 135 -49.81 -15.14 22.60
CA ASN A 135 -48.84 -14.06 22.59
C ASN A 135 -48.38 -13.82 24.07
N LEU A 136 -47.12 -14.12 24.32
CA LEU A 136 -46.52 -13.98 25.63
C LEU A 136 -45.27 -13.13 25.51
N ASP A 137 -45.25 -12.00 26.19
CA ASP A 137 -44.09 -11.14 26.17
C ASP A 137 -42.91 -11.73 26.96
N LEU A 138 -41.74 -11.72 26.34
CA LEU A 138 -40.50 -12.04 27.02
C LEU A 138 -40.21 -10.91 28.03
N LEU A 139 -40.49 -11.14 29.30
CA LEU A 139 -40.03 -10.23 30.37
C LEU A 139 -38.51 -10.14 30.26
N GLY A 140 -38.01 -8.90 30.04
CA GLY A 140 -36.62 -8.58 29.79
C GLY A 140 -35.69 -9.35 30.71
N ASP A 141 -34.86 -10.14 30.12
CA ASP A 141 -33.77 -10.87 30.76
C ASP A 141 -32.73 -9.87 31.28
N THR A 142 -32.85 -9.54 32.61
CA THR A 142 -31.87 -8.72 33.33
C THR A 142 -30.73 -9.55 33.90
N SER A 143 -30.61 -10.81 33.57
CA SER A 143 -29.69 -11.73 34.23
C SER A 143 -28.84 -12.62 33.35
N SER A 144 -28.32 -12.15 32.24
CA SER A 144 -27.20 -12.86 31.62
C SER A 144 -26.00 -11.93 31.43
N ALA A 145 -25.08 -12.04 32.41
CA ALA A 145 -23.70 -11.63 32.23
C ALA A 145 -22.97 -12.59 31.26
N SER A 146 -23.49 -12.76 30.07
CA SER A 146 -22.79 -13.35 28.91
C SER A 146 -22.60 -12.25 27.91
N LEU A 147 -21.37 -12.10 27.42
CA LEU A 147 -20.89 -11.15 26.45
C LEU A 147 -22.00 -10.53 25.58
N PRO A 148 -22.04 -9.20 25.41
CA PRO A 148 -23.16 -8.50 24.76
C PRO A 148 -23.24 -8.84 23.29
N ILE A 149 -23.73 -10.02 22.98
CA ILE A 149 -24.22 -10.35 21.65
C ILE A 149 -25.65 -9.84 21.63
N TYR A 150 -25.76 -8.52 21.42
CA TYR A 150 -26.96 -7.81 21.02
C TYR A 150 -28.28 -8.29 21.61
N ASP A 151 -28.51 -7.96 22.87
CA ASP A 151 -29.87 -7.75 23.32
C ASP A 151 -30.26 -6.28 23.08
N TYR A 152 -30.74 -6.00 21.87
CA TYR A 152 -31.45 -4.77 21.59
C TYR A 152 -32.93 -5.01 21.93
N THR A 153 -33.20 -5.21 23.20
CA THR A 153 -34.50 -4.83 23.69
C THR A 153 -34.54 -3.31 23.68
N SER A 154 -35.07 -2.80 22.55
CA SER A 154 -35.45 -1.41 22.39
C SER A 154 -36.09 -0.92 23.69
N SER A 155 -35.73 0.28 24.08
CA SER A 155 -36.44 1.17 24.95
C SER A 155 -37.91 1.35 24.52
N HIS A 156 -38.73 0.34 24.63
CA HIS A 156 -40.14 0.48 24.71
C HIS A 156 -40.47 0.62 26.18
N THR A 157 -40.95 1.81 26.52
CA THR A 157 -41.68 2.13 27.74
C THR A 157 -42.47 0.91 28.20
N LYS A 158 -42.35 0.58 29.50
CA LYS A 158 -43.14 -0.40 30.19
C LYS A 158 -44.65 -0.10 30.00
N GLU A 159 -45.18 -0.47 28.85
CA GLU A 159 -46.59 -0.76 28.73
C GLU A 159 -46.75 -2.21 29.19
N SER A 160 -47.58 -2.43 30.17
CA SER A 160 -47.93 -3.74 30.71
C SER A 160 -48.60 -4.56 29.63
N TYR A 161 -47.83 -5.38 28.89
CA TYR A 161 -48.42 -6.35 27.96
C TYR A 161 -49.04 -7.45 28.79
N GLU A 162 -50.34 -7.65 28.58
CA GLU A 162 -51.10 -8.78 29.14
C GLU A 162 -50.67 -10.06 28.37
N GLU A 163 -50.51 -11.16 29.09
CA GLU A 163 -50.27 -12.47 28.49
C GLU A 163 -51.57 -12.91 27.80
N GLU A 164 -51.52 -13.09 26.48
CA GLU A 164 -52.64 -13.47 25.64
C GLU A 164 -52.63 -14.99 25.41
N TYR A 165 -53.37 -15.72 26.23
CA TYR A 165 -53.56 -17.15 26.05
C TYR A 165 -54.69 -17.45 25.10
N PRO A 166 -54.67 -18.61 24.35
CA PRO A 166 -55.84 -19.02 23.57
C PRO A 166 -57.09 -19.14 24.45
N TYR A 167 -58.25 -18.69 23.95
CA TYR A 167 -59.54 -18.77 24.65
C TYR A 167 -59.77 -20.16 25.22
N GLY A 168 -60.21 -20.22 26.46
CA GLY A 168 -60.29 -21.45 27.26
C GLY A 168 -60.90 -22.66 26.56
N PRO A 169 -62.11 -22.52 25.98
CA PRO A 169 -62.76 -23.60 25.22
C PRO A 169 -61.96 -24.12 24.00
N PHE A 170 -61.26 -23.23 23.30
CA PHE A 170 -60.43 -23.61 22.15
C PHE A 170 -59.13 -24.30 22.63
N ARG A 171 -58.54 -23.78 23.68
CA ARG A 171 -57.34 -24.34 24.28
C ARG A 171 -57.61 -25.76 24.83
N ALA A 172 -58.73 -25.97 25.47
CA ALA A 172 -59.10 -27.29 26.00
C ALA A 172 -59.27 -28.35 24.92
N GLY A 173 -59.78 -28.01 23.74
CA GLY A 173 -59.97 -28.92 22.62
C GLY A 173 -58.76 -29.08 21.73
N SER A 174 -57.78 -28.19 21.81
CA SER A 174 -56.59 -28.22 20.99
C SER A 174 -55.59 -29.30 21.47
N VAL A 175 -54.78 -29.85 20.55
CA VAL A 175 -53.74 -30.84 20.87
C VAL A 175 -52.51 -30.21 21.47
N ALA A 176 -52.22 -28.94 21.13
CA ALA A 176 -51.12 -28.17 21.65
C ALA A 176 -51.40 -26.66 21.41
N TRP A 177 -50.70 -25.84 22.10
CA TRP A 177 -50.57 -24.42 21.84
C TRP A 177 -49.16 -23.94 22.15
N GLY A 178 -48.75 -22.79 21.60
CA GLY A 178 -47.43 -22.20 21.85
C GLY A 178 -47.35 -20.72 21.58
N ASN A 179 -46.30 -20.09 22.03
CA ASN A 179 -46.04 -18.67 21.80
C ASN A 179 -45.70 -18.38 20.33
N ALA A 180 -46.35 -17.37 19.75
CA ALA A 180 -46.13 -16.95 18.36
C ALA A 180 -45.12 -15.78 18.21
N ASN A 181 -44.55 -15.26 19.27
CA ASN A 181 -43.63 -14.13 19.15
C ASN A 181 -42.35 -14.54 18.39
N LEU A 182 -41.99 -13.73 17.40
CA LEU A 182 -40.80 -13.88 16.59
C LEU A 182 -39.64 -13.09 17.19
N LYS A 183 -38.44 -13.62 17.14
CA LYS A 183 -37.22 -12.91 17.50
C LYS A 183 -36.81 -11.97 16.38
N ILE A 184 -37.07 -10.66 16.58
CA ILE A 184 -36.81 -9.62 15.58
C ILE A 184 -35.41 -9.06 15.79
N ASP A 185 -34.55 -9.12 14.77
CA ASP A 185 -33.24 -8.47 14.77
C ASP A 185 -33.38 -6.93 14.61
N PRO A 186 -32.34 -6.14 14.96
CA PRO A 186 -32.37 -4.67 14.82
C PRO A 186 -32.65 -4.12 13.42
N ASP A 187 -32.48 -4.94 12.37
CA ASP A 187 -32.78 -4.60 10.99
C ASP A 187 -34.15 -5.12 10.51
N TYR A 188 -35.02 -5.49 11.46
CA TYR A 188 -36.33 -6.10 11.21
C TYR A 188 -36.28 -7.44 10.48
N GLY A 189 -35.13 -8.11 10.49
CA GLY A 189 -34.94 -9.45 9.97
C GLY A 189 -35.22 -10.52 11.03
N ILE A 190 -35.69 -11.67 10.58
CA ILE A 190 -35.83 -12.85 11.45
C ILE A 190 -34.79 -13.88 11.05
N ARG A 191 -33.82 -14.14 11.96
CA ARG A 191 -32.74 -15.10 11.71
C ARG A 191 -32.62 -16.20 12.74
N GLY A 192 -33.13 -15.94 13.93
CA GLY A 192 -33.06 -16.86 15.05
C GLY A 192 -34.42 -17.14 15.67
N PHE A 193 -34.47 -18.23 16.45
CA PHE A 193 -35.64 -18.62 17.21
C PHE A 193 -35.24 -19.30 18.51
N TYR A 194 -36.19 -19.32 19.46
CA TYR A 194 -36.08 -20.06 20.72
C TYR A 194 -36.98 -21.29 20.66
N GLN A 195 -36.71 -22.34 21.49
CA GLN A 195 -37.60 -23.50 21.58
C GLN A 195 -38.83 -23.23 22.44
N GLY A 196 -38.72 -22.33 23.40
CA GLY A 196 -39.79 -21.95 24.30
C GLY A 196 -39.34 -20.85 25.26
N ILE A 197 -40.23 -20.41 26.08
CA ILE A 197 -39.99 -19.42 27.17
C ILE A 197 -40.49 -20.00 28.48
N LEU A 198 -39.87 -19.57 29.60
CA LEU A 198 -40.40 -19.89 30.91
C LEU A 198 -41.58 -18.96 31.19
N ASP A 199 -42.62 -19.51 31.84
CA ASP A 199 -43.73 -18.71 32.35
C ASP A 199 -43.24 -17.71 33.41
N ARG A 200 -44.10 -16.77 33.84
CA ARG A 200 -43.79 -15.79 34.91
C ARG A 200 -43.33 -16.41 36.21
N SER A 201 -43.74 -17.62 36.48
CA SER A 201 -43.34 -18.32 37.72
C SER A 201 -41.96 -18.99 37.60
N GLY A 202 -41.43 -19.11 36.39
CA GLY A 202 -40.21 -19.86 36.08
C GLY A 202 -40.38 -21.38 36.23
N ALA A 203 -41.63 -21.86 36.46
CA ALA A 203 -41.91 -23.27 36.75
C ALA A 203 -42.34 -24.08 35.50
N ALA A 204 -42.96 -23.44 34.53
CA ALA A 204 -43.43 -24.12 33.32
C ALA A 204 -42.78 -23.59 32.04
N LEU A 205 -42.37 -24.49 31.21
CA LEU A 205 -41.87 -24.17 29.86
C LEU A 205 -43.07 -24.08 28.91
N ILE A 206 -43.28 -22.89 28.35
CA ILE A 206 -44.22 -22.65 27.26
C ILE A 206 -43.47 -22.79 25.95
N PRO A 207 -43.84 -23.80 25.15
CA PRO A 207 -43.15 -24.01 23.89
C PRO A 207 -43.40 -22.84 22.92
N TRP A 208 -42.44 -22.55 22.08
CA TRP A 208 -42.70 -21.74 20.88
C TRP A 208 -43.64 -22.51 19.95
N MET A 209 -44.56 -21.82 19.26
CA MET A 209 -45.58 -22.48 18.41
C MET A 209 -44.99 -23.47 17.40
N PRO A 210 -43.91 -23.17 16.62
CA PRO A 210 -43.22 -24.15 15.78
C PRO A 210 -42.70 -25.38 16.53
N ALA A 211 -42.24 -25.22 17.76
CA ALA A 211 -41.77 -26.34 18.59
C ALA A 211 -42.92 -27.22 19.04
N ALA A 212 -44.08 -26.62 19.40
CA ALA A 212 -45.28 -27.37 19.72
C ALA A 212 -45.78 -28.17 18.52
N VAL A 213 -45.74 -27.62 17.32
CA VAL A 213 -46.09 -28.27 16.05
C VAL A 213 -45.13 -29.44 15.79
N ALA A 214 -43.83 -29.24 15.92
CA ALA A 214 -42.83 -30.26 15.66
C ALA A 214 -42.94 -31.44 16.67
N ALA A 215 -43.22 -31.14 17.94
CA ALA A 215 -43.47 -32.13 18.98
C ALA A 215 -44.73 -32.97 18.67
N PHE A 216 -45.84 -32.33 18.27
CA PHE A 216 -47.04 -33.01 17.84
C PHE A 216 -46.84 -33.84 16.58
N ALA A 217 -46.02 -33.38 15.65
CA ALA A 217 -45.65 -34.17 14.43
C ALA A 217 -44.78 -35.39 14.72
N GLY A 218 -44.38 -35.58 15.98
CA GLY A 218 -43.59 -36.71 16.44
C GLY A 218 -42.09 -36.59 16.21
N SER A 219 -41.56 -35.35 16.05
CA SER A 219 -40.14 -35.13 15.90
C SER A 219 -39.39 -35.31 17.23
N PRO A 220 -38.49 -36.34 17.36
CA PRO A 220 -37.71 -36.51 18.57
C PRO A 220 -36.74 -35.34 18.84
N LYS A 221 -36.40 -34.60 17.79
CA LYS A 221 -35.49 -33.43 17.86
C LYS A 221 -36.15 -32.17 18.43
N ALA A 222 -37.49 -32.07 18.38
CA ALA A 222 -38.25 -31.01 18.98
C ALA A 222 -38.24 -31.09 20.51
N MET A 223 -38.01 -32.29 21.08
CA MET A 223 -38.03 -32.56 22.51
C MET A 223 -36.65 -32.55 23.16
N VAL A 224 -35.57 -32.18 22.44
CA VAL A 224 -34.24 -32.12 23.06
C VAL A 224 -34.25 -31.08 24.15
N ARG A 225 -34.00 -31.52 25.40
CA ARG A 225 -33.84 -30.72 26.60
C ARG A 225 -32.54 -29.89 26.59
N SER A 226 -32.37 -29.05 25.60
CA SER A 226 -31.42 -27.94 25.64
C SER A 226 -32.04 -26.78 26.40
N ASP A 227 -31.20 -25.89 26.88
CA ASP A 227 -31.63 -24.65 27.51
C ASP A 227 -32.71 -23.97 26.64
N PRO A 228 -33.95 -23.73 27.17
CA PRO A 228 -35.01 -23.11 26.36
C PRO A 228 -34.64 -21.76 25.80
N SER A 229 -33.70 -21.06 26.42
CA SER A 229 -33.16 -19.77 25.99
C SER A 229 -32.11 -19.88 24.89
N GLU A 230 -31.64 -21.08 24.54
CA GLU A 230 -30.64 -21.27 23.49
C GLU A 230 -31.21 -20.86 22.15
N SER A 231 -30.63 -19.82 21.56
CA SER A 231 -31.03 -19.33 20.23
C SER A 231 -30.55 -20.27 19.13
N ARG A 232 -31.48 -20.79 18.36
CA ARG A 232 -31.23 -21.52 17.11
C ARG A 232 -31.38 -20.60 15.92
N TRP A 233 -30.75 -20.95 14.81
CA TRP A 233 -30.76 -20.12 13.61
C TRP A 233 -31.57 -20.77 12.51
N LEU A 234 -32.45 -19.97 11.87
CA LEU A 234 -33.32 -20.44 10.80
C LEU A 234 -32.52 -20.89 9.56
N ASN A 235 -32.91 -22.01 9.02
CA ASN A 235 -32.47 -22.46 7.72
C ASN A 235 -33.60 -22.23 6.71
N TYR A 236 -33.55 -21.14 5.99
CA TYR A 236 -34.56 -20.79 4.99
C TYR A 236 -34.43 -21.68 3.76
N TYR A 237 -35.54 -22.24 3.24
CA TYR A 237 -35.55 -23.13 2.09
C TYR A 237 -35.57 -22.39 0.75
N GLY A 238 -35.90 -21.11 0.73
CA GLY A 238 -35.92 -20.24 -0.43
C GLY A 238 -36.50 -18.86 -0.10
N PRO A 239 -36.67 -17.99 -1.10
CA PRO A 239 -37.30 -16.69 -0.91
C PRO A 239 -38.77 -16.83 -0.50
N PRO A 240 -39.41 -15.74 0.02
CA PRO A 240 -40.83 -15.75 0.37
C PRO A 240 -41.72 -16.30 -0.77
N GLY A 241 -42.61 -17.21 -0.40
CA GLY A 241 -43.46 -17.96 -1.35
C GLY A 241 -42.87 -19.26 -1.87
N THR A 242 -41.74 -19.71 -1.30
CA THR A 242 -41.18 -21.05 -1.59
C THR A 242 -42.05 -22.17 -1.01
N ILE A 243 -42.68 -21.96 0.13
CA ILE A 243 -43.60 -22.92 0.71
C ILE A 243 -44.92 -22.84 -0.08
N PRO A 244 -45.46 -23.98 -0.54
CA PRO A 244 -46.75 -24.02 -1.26
C PRO A 244 -47.87 -23.35 -0.47
N SER A 245 -48.65 -22.51 -1.11
CA SER A 245 -49.72 -21.76 -0.45
C SER A 245 -51.03 -21.79 -1.25
N VAL A 246 -52.11 -21.57 -0.55
CA VAL A 246 -53.46 -21.46 -1.14
C VAL A 246 -54.23 -20.37 -0.37
N SER A 247 -55.12 -19.62 -1.08
CA SER A 247 -56.03 -18.66 -0.46
C SER A 247 -57.04 -19.39 0.43
N TYR A 248 -57.36 -18.76 1.57
CA TYR A 248 -58.25 -19.31 2.57
C TYR A 248 -59.65 -19.65 1.97
N PHE A 249 -60.20 -18.78 1.11
CA PHE A 249 -61.51 -19.04 0.49
C PHE A 249 -61.51 -20.33 -0.34
N LEU A 250 -60.43 -20.62 -1.07
CA LEU A 250 -60.30 -21.86 -1.83
C LEU A 250 -60.19 -23.10 -0.93
N ALA A 251 -59.49 -22.94 0.20
CA ALA A 251 -59.36 -24.04 1.18
C ALA A 251 -60.69 -24.38 1.87
N VAL A 252 -61.58 -23.42 2.05
CA VAL A 252 -62.92 -23.61 2.68
C VAL A 252 -63.96 -24.08 1.69
N LEU A 253 -63.92 -23.62 0.45
CA LEU A 253 -64.95 -23.95 -0.57
C LEU A 253 -64.82 -25.42 -1.02
N PRO A 254 -65.98 -26.17 -1.12
CA PRO A 254 -66.00 -27.48 -1.74
C PRO A 254 -65.49 -27.43 -3.19
N GLY A 255 -64.48 -28.23 -3.53
CA GLY A 255 -63.88 -28.23 -4.86
C GLY A 255 -62.89 -27.11 -5.14
N GLY A 256 -62.62 -26.19 -4.20
CA GLY A 256 -61.66 -25.09 -4.38
C GLY A 256 -60.20 -25.57 -4.49
N VAL A 257 -59.91 -26.74 -3.94
CA VAL A 257 -58.62 -27.46 -4.12
C VAL A 257 -58.89 -28.93 -4.45
N PRO A 258 -57.95 -29.62 -5.16
CA PRO A 258 -58.08 -31.03 -5.45
C PRO A 258 -58.23 -31.89 -4.18
N PRO A 259 -59.00 -32.99 -4.23
CA PRO A 259 -59.06 -33.97 -3.13
C PRO A 259 -57.69 -34.49 -2.76
N GLY A 260 -57.41 -34.57 -1.47
CA GLY A 260 -56.10 -35.04 -0.95
C GLY A 260 -54.98 -33.99 -1.05
N PHE A 261 -55.26 -32.76 -1.41
CA PHE A 261 -54.27 -31.69 -1.48
C PHE A 261 -53.55 -31.45 -0.14
N PHE A 262 -54.28 -31.57 0.96
CA PHE A 262 -53.75 -31.40 2.32
C PHE A 262 -53.33 -32.72 3.00
N LYS A 263 -53.51 -33.84 2.30
CA LYS A 263 -53.23 -35.15 2.88
C LYS A 263 -51.79 -35.26 3.36
N ASP A 264 -51.62 -35.73 4.60
CA ASP A 264 -50.32 -35.94 5.29
C ASP A 264 -49.47 -34.69 5.44
N LYS A 265 -50.03 -33.48 5.17
CA LYS A 265 -49.32 -32.21 5.29
C LYS A 265 -49.66 -31.49 6.59
N ILE A 266 -48.74 -30.66 7.06
CA ILE A 266 -48.96 -29.71 8.10
C ILE A 266 -49.48 -28.41 7.46
N VAL A 267 -50.63 -27.95 7.87
CA VAL A 267 -51.30 -26.75 7.28
C VAL A 267 -51.18 -25.60 8.25
N PHE A 268 -50.45 -24.58 7.87
CA PHE A 268 -50.39 -23.34 8.62
C PHE A 268 -51.41 -22.33 8.05
N VAL A 269 -52.22 -21.78 8.94
CA VAL A 269 -53.28 -20.81 8.61
C VAL A 269 -52.89 -19.45 9.24
N GLY A 270 -52.71 -18.41 8.45
CA GLY A 270 -52.34 -17.11 8.93
C GLY A 270 -52.56 -15.98 7.93
N ALA A 271 -52.35 -14.76 8.33
CA ALA A 271 -52.53 -13.59 7.51
C ALA A 271 -51.45 -13.44 6.43
N GLN A 272 -51.88 -13.04 5.23
CA GLN A 272 -51.01 -12.47 4.21
C GLN A 272 -51.56 -11.10 3.83
N MET A 273 -50.87 -10.06 4.26
CA MET A 273 -51.20 -8.70 3.87
C MET A 273 -50.85 -8.48 2.41
N SER A 274 -51.77 -7.88 1.64
CA SER A 274 -51.48 -7.50 0.25
C SER A 274 -50.56 -6.29 0.20
N ALA A 275 -49.49 -6.44 -0.52
CA ALA A 275 -48.40 -5.49 -0.55
C ALA A 275 -48.74 -4.19 -1.30
N ASP A 276 -49.32 -3.20 -0.62
CA ASP A 276 -48.88 -1.82 -0.80
C ASP A 276 -47.93 -1.50 0.39
N PHE A 277 -46.74 -1.99 0.26
CA PHE A 277 -45.86 -2.13 1.42
C PHE A 277 -45.11 -0.84 1.72
N SER A 278 -45.38 -0.27 2.87
CA SER A 278 -44.59 0.80 3.48
C SER A 278 -43.64 0.30 4.59
N GLY A 279 -43.46 -1.02 4.78
CA GLY A 279 -42.62 -1.59 5.86
C GLY A 279 -43.18 -1.39 7.26
N LYS A 280 -44.46 -1.04 7.39
CA LYS A 280 -45.14 -0.75 8.66
C LYS A 280 -46.23 -1.77 9.03
N SER A 281 -46.42 -2.80 8.21
CA SER A 281 -47.32 -3.91 8.55
C SER A 281 -46.72 -4.71 9.71
N LYS A 282 -47.55 -4.96 10.75
CA LYS A 282 -47.07 -5.66 11.98
C LYS A 282 -46.70 -7.12 11.75
N ASP A 283 -46.96 -7.72 10.58
CA ASP A 283 -46.88 -9.15 10.35
C ASP A 283 -46.03 -9.55 9.12
N GLU A 284 -45.24 -8.63 8.60
CA GLU A 284 -44.30 -8.88 7.51
C GLU A 284 -42.86 -8.58 7.94
N PHE A 285 -41.96 -9.54 7.72
CA PHE A 285 -40.63 -9.50 8.25
C PHE A 285 -39.59 -9.66 7.15
N ARG A 286 -38.40 -9.09 7.36
CA ARG A 286 -37.27 -9.31 6.46
C ARG A 286 -36.70 -10.70 6.65
N THR A 287 -36.27 -11.27 5.52
CA THR A 287 -35.54 -12.53 5.45
C THR A 287 -34.15 -12.30 4.82
N PRO A 288 -33.26 -13.27 4.75
CA PRO A 288 -31.99 -13.15 4.03
C PRO A 288 -32.12 -12.69 2.58
N TYR A 289 -33.27 -12.85 1.97
CA TYR A 289 -33.52 -12.48 0.58
C TYR A 289 -33.99 -11.02 0.39
N SER A 290 -34.35 -10.34 1.46
CA SER A 290 -35.00 -9.02 1.39
C SER A 290 -34.15 -7.90 0.79
N TYR A 291 -32.82 -8.03 0.86
CA TYR A 291 -31.88 -7.03 0.35
C TYR A 291 -31.52 -7.20 -1.15
N TRP A 292 -32.03 -8.27 -1.79
CA TRP A 292 -31.65 -8.63 -3.16
C TRP A 292 -32.78 -8.34 -4.13
N ILE A 293 -32.60 -7.35 -5.01
CA ILE A 293 -33.56 -6.86 -6.01
C ILE A 293 -34.12 -7.96 -6.92
N ARG A 294 -33.52 -9.14 -6.96
CA ARG A 294 -33.93 -10.27 -7.79
C ARG A 294 -35.26 -10.90 -7.38
N TRP A 295 -35.74 -10.65 -6.14
CA TRP A 295 -36.91 -11.32 -5.60
C TRP A 295 -38.09 -10.34 -5.58
N SER A 296 -39.21 -10.72 -6.19
CA SER A 296 -40.42 -9.89 -6.31
C SER A 296 -41.12 -9.61 -4.96
N ARG A 297 -40.88 -10.43 -3.96
CA ARG A 297 -41.36 -10.27 -2.58
C ARG A 297 -40.14 -10.16 -1.64
N GLY A 298 -39.89 -8.99 -1.12
CA GLY A 298 -38.80 -8.74 -0.20
C GLY A 298 -39.05 -9.18 1.23
N PHE A 299 -40.30 -9.45 1.60
CA PHE A 299 -40.75 -9.72 2.96
C PHE A 299 -41.56 -11.00 3.03
N ALA A 300 -41.46 -11.72 4.14
CA ALA A 300 -42.22 -12.94 4.42
C ALA A 300 -43.27 -12.67 5.48
N PRO A 301 -44.51 -13.21 5.31
CA PRO A 301 -45.48 -13.24 6.39
C PRO A 301 -44.98 -14.02 7.60
N GLY A 302 -45.39 -13.64 8.81
CA GLY A 302 -45.02 -14.33 10.05
C GLY A 302 -45.30 -15.82 10.00
N VAL A 303 -46.46 -16.21 9.48
CA VAL A 303 -46.87 -17.60 9.32
C VAL A 303 -45.92 -18.43 8.46
N GLU A 304 -45.30 -17.86 7.41
CA GLU A 304 -44.31 -18.56 6.58
C GLU A 304 -43.00 -18.78 7.35
N ILE A 305 -42.64 -17.83 8.20
CA ILE A 305 -41.46 -17.95 9.08
C ILE A 305 -41.71 -19.03 10.13
N HIS A 306 -42.86 -19.06 10.74
CA HIS A 306 -43.27 -20.13 11.67
C HIS A 306 -43.26 -21.51 11.01
N ALA A 307 -43.78 -21.62 9.80
CA ALA A 307 -43.74 -22.84 9.02
C ALA A 307 -42.32 -23.29 8.70
N THR A 308 -41.45 -22.35 8.32
CA THR A 308 -40.01 -22.62 8.11
C THR A 308 -39.35 -23.15 9.39
N ALA A 309 -39.61 -22.52 10.53
CA ALA A 309 -39.05 -22.93 11.81
C ALA A 309 -39.55 -24.33 12.26
N ALA A 310 -40.84 -24.62 12.06
CA ALA A 310 -41.39 -25.92 12.34
C ALA A 310 -40.72 -26.99 11.47
N LEU A 311 -40.51 -26.73 10.19
CA LEU A 311 -39.78 -27.63 9.29
C LEU A 311 -38.35 -27.85 9.75
N ASN A 312 -37.64 -26.80 10.13
CA ASN A 312 -36.28 -26.93 10.67
C ASN A 312 -36.24 -27.86 11.88
N LEU A 313 -37.21 -27.77 12.78
CA LEU A 313 -37.31 -28.62 13.95
C LEU A 313 -37.70 -30.06 13.58
N ILE A 314 -38.57 -30.27 12.60
CA ILE A 314 -38.98 -31.59 12.13
C ILE A 314 -37.85 -32.31 11.40
N ARG A 315 -37.15 -31.60 10.50
CA ARG A 315 -36.05 -32.13 9.72
C ARG A 315 -34.73 -32.17 10.50
N GLY A 316 -34.58 -31.29 11.51
CA GLY A 316 -33.38 -31.12 12.31
C GLY A 316 -32.24 -30.49 11.53
N ASP A 317 -32.57 -29.56 10.62
CA ASP A 317 -31.67 -28.92 9.69
C ASP A 317 -31.50 -27.42 9.93
N TRP A 318 -31.83 -26.93 11.15
CA TRP A 318 -31.54 -25.56 11.57
C TRP A 318 -30.03 -25.30 11.54
N LEU A 319 -29.62 -24.03 11.41
CA LEU A 319 -28.23 -23.65 11.43
C LEU A 319 -27.71 -23.50 12.88
N ASN A 320 -26.51 -24.01 13.12
CA ASN A 320 -25.80 -23.84 14.37
C ASN A 320 -24.70 -22.79 14.16
N ARG A 321 -24.57 -21.86 15.11
CA ARG A 321 -23.46 -20.91 15.11
C ARG A 321 -22.27 -21.53 15.85
N LEU A 322 -21.05 -21.25 15.37
CA LEU A 322 -19.85 -21.60 16.13
C LEU A 322 -19.85 -20.95 17.53
N PRO A 323 -19.38 -21.67 18.55
CA PRO A 323 -19.23 -21.09 19.90
C PRO A 323 -18.39 -19.80 19.85
N PRO A 324 -18.78 -18.75 20.60
CA PRO A 324 -18.11 -17.43 20.54
C PRO A 324 -16.60 -17.49 20.78
N GLY A 325 -16.14 -18.36 21.69
CA GLY A 325 -14.71 -18.55 21.96
C GLY A 325 -13.94 -19.11 20.75
N LEU A 326 -14.57 -20.04 19.99
CA LEU A 326 -13.97 -20.58 18.76
C LEU A 326 -13.95 -19.54 17.63
N GLU A 327 -15.04 -18.77 17.47
CA GLU A 327 -15.07 -17.67 16.50
C GLU A 327 -13.95 -16.66 16.78
N LEU A 328 -13.79 -16.23 18.05
CA LEU A 328 -12.72 -15.34 18.47
C LEU A 328 -11.33 -15.96 18.18
N GLY A 329 -11.16 -17.23 18.49
CA GLY A 329 -9.90 -17.94 18.20
C GLY A 329 -9.57 -17.95 16.70
N ILE A 330 -10.56 -18.18 15.83
CA ILE A 330 -10.39 -18.16 14.37
C ILE A 330 -9.99 -16.75 13.88
N VAL A 331 -10.67 -15.71 14.38
CA VAL A 331 -10.36 -14.30 14.07
C VAL A 331 -8.92 -13.98 14.46
N LEU A 332 -8.48 -14.30 15.68
CA LEU A 332 -7.11 -14.03 16.12
C LEU A 332 -6.06 -14.81 15.32
N LEU A 333 -6.33 -16.06 14.98
CA LEU A 333 -5.43 -16.87 14.16
C LEU A 333 -5.35 -16.35 12.72
N ALA A 334 -6.48 -15.94 12.15
CA ALA A 334 -6.53 -15.33 10.82
C ALA A 334 -5.76 -14.02 10.77
N ALA A 335 -5.94 -13.15 11.78
CA ALA A 335 -5.18 -11.91 11.91
C ALA A 335 -3.66 -12.15 12.01
N LEU A 336 -3.26 -13.15 12.79
CA LEU A 336 -1.85 -13.56 12.92
C LEU A 336 -1.30 -14.04 11.57
N ALA A 337 -2.00 -14.95 10.91
CA ALA A 337 -1.56 -15.53 9.64
C ALA A 337 -1.51 -14.48 8.52
N ALA A 338 -2.55 -13.65 8.37
CA ALA A 338 -2.64 -12.62 7.35
C ALA A 338 -1.66 -11.46 7.60
N GLY A 339 -1.66 -10.89 8.82
CA GLY A 339 -0.83 -9.74 9.17
C GLY A 339 0.67 -10.06 9.12
N TRP A 340 1.06 -11.27 9.53
CA TRP A 340 2.46 -11.70 9.48
C TRP A 340 2.87 -12.26 8.12
N GLY A 341 1.96 -12.96 7.43
CA GLY A 341 2.22 -13.62 6.16
C GLY A 341 2.32 -12.64 4.99
N LEU A 342 1.32 -11.78 4.82
CA LEU A 342 1.24 -10.89 3.66
C LEU A 342 2.36 -9.85 3.60
N ILE A 343 2.87 -9.39 4.75
CA ILE A 343 3.94 -8.39 4.80
C ILE A 343 5.28 -8.90 4.23
N ARG A 344 5.45 -10.22 4.16
CA ARG A 344 6.66 -10.87 3.61
C ARG A 344 6.59 -11.08 2.12
N LEU A 345 5.41 -10.95 1.54
CA LEU A 345 5.20 -11.16 0.11
C LEU A 345 5.41 -9.85 -0.67
N GLN A 346 5.80 -10.00 -1.93
CA GLN A 346 5.77 -8.88 -2.86
C GLN A 346 4.32 -8.41 -3.07
N PRO A 347 4.06 -7.12 -3.37
CA PRO A 347 2.70 -6.56 -3.44
C PRO A 347 1.74 -7.35 -4.33
N LEU A 348 2.18 -7.79 -5.51
CA LEU A 348 1.36 -8.59 -6.42
C LEU A 348 1.03 -9.97 -5.82
N MET A 349 2.01 -10.64 -5.21
CA MET A 349 1.82 -11.94 -4.57
C MET A 349 0.93 -11.83 -3.33
N ALA A 350 1.05 -10.74 -2.57
CA ALA A 350 0.16 -10.47 -1.44
C ALA A 350 -1.29 -10.28 -1.89
N LEU A 351 -1.52 -9.56 -3.01
CA LEU A 351 -2.84 -9.39 -3.60
C LEU A 351 -3.42 -10.75 -4.04
N LEU A 352 -2.66 -11.54 -4.80
CA LEU A 352 -3.11 -12.85 -5.27
C LEU A 352 -3.41 -13.82 -4.11
N ALA A 353 -2.55 -13.85 -3.09
CA ALA A 353 -2.77 -14.65 -1.89
C ALA A 353 -4.02 -14.21 -1.13
N THR A 354 -4.27 -12.91 -1.03
CA THR A 354 -5.49 -12.35 -0.41
C THR A 354 -6.74 -12.79 -1.17
N LEU A 355 -6.75 -12.62 -2.50
CA LEU A 355 -7.89 -13.02 -3.34
C LEU A 355 -8.17 -14.52 -3.25
N LEU A 356 -7.13 -15.35 -3.27
CA LEU A 356 -7.25 -16.79 -3.09
C LEU A 356 -7.81 -17.15 -1.70
N ALA A 357 -7.29 -16.53 -0.64
CA ALA A 357 -7.77 -16.73 0.73
C ALA A 357 -9.24 -16.32 0.87
N MET A 358 -9.64 -15.17 0.31
CA MET A 358 -11.05 -14.74 0.30
C MET A 358 -11.94 -15.73 -0.42
N LEU A 359 -11.52 -16.25 -1.57
CA LEU A 359 -12.27 -17.27 -2.30
C LEU A 359 -12.43 -18.55 -1.47
N VAL A 360 -11.33 -19.04 -0.88
CA VAL A 360 -11.35 -20.27 -0.05
C VAL A 360 -12.27 -20.09 1.17
N ILE A 361 -12.17 -18.97 1.88
CA ILE A 361 -13.04 -18.69 3.05
C ILE A 361 -14.50 -18.65 2.62
N THR A 362 -14.81 -17.96 1.51
CA THR A 362 -16.18 -17.87 0.99
C THR A 362 -16.73 -19.24 0.63
N LEU A 363 -15.99 -20.05 -0.12
CA LEU A 363 -16.41 -21.40 -0.50
C LEU A 363 -16.59 -22.32 0.73
N LEU A 364 -15.67 -22.23 1.68
CA LEU A 364 -15.76 -22.98 2.94
C LEU A 364 -16.99 -22.59 3.76
N ALA A 365 -17.25 -21.28 3.89
CA ALA A 365 -18.42 -20.78 4.61
C ALA A 365 -19.73 -21.28 3.99
N HIS A 366 -19.84 -21.23 2.67
CA HIS A 366 -21.01 -21.77 1.96
C HIS A 366 -21.14 -23.28 2.12
N TYR A 367 -20.03 -24.01 2.00
CA TYR A 367 -20.03 -25.47 2.21
C TYR A 367 -20.50 -25.84 3.62
N LEU A 368 -19.98 -25.17 4.64
CA LEU A 368 -20.36 -25.42 6.03
C LEU A 368 -21.84 -25.08 6.28
N ALA A 369 -22.33 -23.96 5.77
CA ALA A 369 -23.73 -23.57 5.91
C ALA A 369 -24.69 -24.53 5.21
N TRP A 370 -24.35 -25.00 3.99
CA TRP A 370 -25.27 -25.81 3.18
C TRP A 370 -25.27 -27.30 3.54
N HIS A 371 -24.10 -27.85 3.92
CA HIS A 371 -23.93 -29.28 4.12
C HIS A 371 -23.78 -29.66 5.59
N GLN A 372 -23.22 -28.81 6.41
CA GLN A 372 -22.98 -29.10 7.83
C GLN A 372 -23.94 -28.33 8.77
N HIS A 373 -24.81 -27.48 8.20
CA HIS A 373 -25.72 -26.61 8.96
C HIS A 373 -24.98 -25.80 10.03
N LEU A 374 -23.73 -25.37 9.69
CA LEU A 374 -22.84 -24.62 10.57
C LEU A 374 -22.51 -23.28 9.93
N TRP A 375 -22.66 -22.18 10.67
CA TRP A 375 -22.28 -20.86 10.21
C TRP A 375 -21.44 -20.12 11.24
N PHE A 376 -20.72 -19.12 10.79
CA PHE A 376 -19.90 -18.22 11.58
C PHE A 376 -19.76 -16.87 10.87
N ALA A 377 -19.27 -15.85 11.58
CA ALA A 377 -19.12 -14.50 11.02
C ALA A 377 -17.95 -14.38 10.02
N TRP A 378 -17.97 -15.15 8.94
CA TRP A 378 -16.87 -15.31 7.97
C TRP A 378 -16.51 -14.05 7.21
N LEU A 379 -17.44 -13.08 7.02
CA LEU A 379 -17.13 -11.80 6.39
C LEU A 379 -16.14 -10.97 7.20
N ILE A 380 -16.08 -11.17 8.52
CA ILE A 380 -15.08 -10.51 9.37
C ILE A 380 -13.66 -10.92 8.95
N LEU A 381 -13.44 -12.19 8.60
CA LEU A 381 -12.14 -12.66 8.11
C LEU A 381 -11.76 -12.01 6.77
N LEU A 382 -12.74 -11.71 5.91
CA LEU A 382 -12.49 -10.98 4.66
C LEU A 382 -12.09 -9.53 4.94
N CYS A 383 -12.72 -8.88 5.92
CA CYS A 383 -12.32 -7.54 6.38
C CYS A 383 -10.90 -7.54 6.93
N GLU A 384 -10.53 -8.54 7.71
CA GLU A 384 -9.16 -8.73 8.22
C GLU A 384 -8.13 -8.89 7.10
N LEU A 385 -8.44 -9.67 6.08
CA LEU A 385 -7.57 -9.84 4.90
C LEU A 385 -7.37 -8.52 4.16
N CYS A 386 -8.42 -7.69 4.03
CA CYS A 386 -8.31 -6.35 3.44
C CYS A 386 -7.37 -5.45 4.26
N VAL A 387 -7.52 -5.43 5.59
CA VAL A 387 -6.65 -4.64 6.48
C VAL A 387 -5.20 -5.11 6.41
N ALA A 388 -4.97 -6.42 6.46
CA ALA A 388 -3.64 -7.00 6.35
C ALA A 388 -2.97 -6.68 4.99
N LEU A 389 -3.72 -6.71 3.89
CA LEU A 389 -3.25 -6.32 2.57
C LEU A 389 -2.87 -4.84 2.52
N LEU A 390 -3.70 -3.95 3.07
CA LEU A 390 -3.41 -2.51 3.17
C LEU A 390 -2.12 -2.26 3.95
N CYS A 391 -1.94 -2.93 5.10
CA CYS A 391 -0.70 -2.87 5.88
C CYS A 391 0.51 -3.34 5.09
N SER A 392 0.38 -4.45 4.34
CA SER A 392 1.45 -4.99 3.48
C SER A 392 1.84 -4.01 2.37
N VAL A 393 0.87 -3.43 1.67
CA VAL A 393 1.10 -2.45 0.60
C VAL A 393 1.77 -1.19 1.17
N ALA A 394 1.27 -0.65 2.28
CA ALA A 394 1.84 0.51 2.95
C ALA A 394 3.31 0.27 3.34
N TYR A 395 3.60 -0.86 3.99
CA TYR A 395 4.97 -1.23 4.37
C TYR A 395 5.90 -1.32 3.17
N ASN A 396 5.51 -2.03 2.11
CA ASN A 396 6.33 -2.19 0.92
C ASN A 396 6.57 -0.85 0.20
N THR A 397 5.57 0.03 0.15
CA THR A 397 5.70 1.37 -0.44
C THR A 397 6.72 2.21 0.34
N VAL A 398 6.59 2.25 1.67
CA VAL A 398 7.53 2.98 2.54
C VAL A 398 8.95 2.41 2.42
N ARG A 399 9.09 1.09 2.41
CA ARG A 399 10.38 0.42 2.25
C ARG A 399 11.07 0.81 0.94
N LEU A 400 10.36 0.70 -0.19
CA LEU A 400 10.89 1.07 -1.51
C LEU A 400 11.28 2.55 -1.58
N TYR A 401 10.47 3.42 -0.99
CA TYR A 401 10.78 4.85 -0.92
C TYR A 401 12.08 5.13 -0.13
N VAL A 402 12.24 4.49 1.03
CA VAL A 402 13.45 4.64 1.86
C VAL A 402 14.68 4.07 1.14
N GLU A 403 14.57 2.88 0.53
CA GLU A 403 15.66 2.28 -0.24
C GLU A 403 16.10 3.19 -1.41
N LYS A 404 15.13 3.78 -2.13
CA LYS A 404 15.41 4.73 -3.21
C LYS A 404 16.12 5.98 -2.69
N LYS A 405 15.64 6.57 -1.60
CA LYS A 405 16.21 7.78 -1.02
C LYS A 405 17.64 7.57 -0.51
N LEU A 406 17.91 6.43 0.12
CA LEU A 406 19.27 6.06 0.55
C LEU A 406 20.23 5.91 -0.64
N LEU A 407 19.76 5.32 -1.73
CA LEU A 407 20.54 5.21 -2.96
C LEU A 407 20.84 6.58 -3.57
N GLU A 408 19.86 7.48 -3.60
CA GLU A 408 20.03 8.86 -4.04
C GLU A 408 21.10 9.59 -3.21
N GLN A 409 21.03 9.50 -1.89
CA GLN A 409 22.01 10.12 -1.00
C GLN A 409 23.41 9.56 -1.16
N SER A 410 23.55 8.25 -1.38
CA SER A 410 24.85 7.60 -1.61
C SER A 410 25.51 8.06 -2.91
N LEU A 411 24.73 8.31 -3.95
CA LEU A 411 25.24 8.78 -5.25
C LEU A 411 25.52 10.28 -5.27
N SER A 412 24.82 11.08 -4.49
CA SER A 412 24.98 12.55 -4.46
C SER A 412 26.32 13.03 -3.91
N VAL A 413 27.09 12.15 -3.26
CA VAL A 413 28.44 12.44 -2.80
C VAL A 413 29.43 12.59 -3.99
N HIS A 414 29.17 11.90 -5.11
CA HIS A 414 30.09 11.84 -6.26
C HIS A 414 29.52 12.52 -7.53
N LEU A 415 28.22 12.68 -7.59
CA LEU A 415 27.51 13.17 -8.80
C LEU A 415 26.68 14.40 -8.50
N SER A 416 26.58 15.32 -9.46
CA SER A 416 25.63 16.42 -9.38
C SER A 416 24.18 15.90 -9.26
N PRO A 417 23.26 16.65 -8.62
CA PRO A 417 21.86 16.23 -8.47
C PRO A 417 21.16 15.85 -9.78
N ALA A 418 21.51 16.53 -10.89
CA ALA A 418 20.98 16.24 -12.21
C ALA A 418 21.46 14.87 -12.73
N LEU A 419 22.73 14.55 -12.55
CA LEU A 419 23.33 13.27 -12.93
C LEU A 419 22.82 12.13 -12.06
N VAL A 420 22.66 12.32 -10.76
CA VAL A 420 22.05 11.32 -9.85
C VAL A 420 20.67 10.90 -10.36
N LYS A 421 19.82 11.86 -10.69
CA LYS A 421 18.48 11.59 -11.19
C LYS A 421 18.51 10.74 -12.48
N ARG A 422 19.44 11.04 -13.38
CA ARG A 422 19.58 10.33 -14.67
C ARG A 422 20.15 8.91 -14.50
N VAL A 423 21.16 8.73 -13.66
CA VAL A 423 21.73 7.42 -13.31
C VAL A 423 20.72 6.51 -12.61
N LEU A 424 19.82 7.09 -11.78
CA LEU A 424 18.76 6.34 -11.13
C LEU A 424 17.67 5.88 -12.10
N SER A 425 17.42 6.65 -13.17
CA SER A 425 16.42 6.29 -14.17
C SER A 425 16.91 5.26 -15.18
N ASP A 426 18.25 5.09 -15.35
CA ASP A 426 18.85 4.13 -16.30
C ASP A 426 19.58 2.99 -15.59
N PRO A 427 18.98 1.78 -15.53
CA PRO A 427 19.62 0.62 -14.93
C PRO A 427 20.91 0.16 -15.65
N GLY A 428 21.09 0.52 -16.93
CA GLY A 428 22.27 0.19 -17.72
C GLY A 428 23.55 0.78 -17.14
N LEU A 429 23.46 2.00 -16.60
CA LEU A 429 24.59 2.73 -16.00
C LEU A 429 25.06 2.14 -14.64
N ARG A 430 24.37 1.15 -14.09
CA ARG A 430 24.69 0.51 -12.80
C ARG A 430 25.37 -0.86 -12.94
N ARG A 431 25.56 -1.36 -14.17
CA ARG A 431 26.18 -2.68 -14.40
C ARG A 431 27.68 -2.64 -14.20
N ARG A 432 28.29 -3.76 -13.77
CA ARG A 432 29.75 -3.93 -13.73
C ARG A 432 30.31 -3.93 -15.14
N GLY A 433 31.48 -3.32 -15.28
CA GLY A 433 32.23 -3.21 -16.54
C GLY A 433 32.57 -1.77 -16.85
N GLY A 434 33.54 -1.59 -17.72
CA GLY A 434 33.91 -0.28 -18.23
C GLY A 434 33.66 -0.20 -19.74
N THR A 435 33.28 0.98 -20.19
CA THR A 435 33.16 1.32 -21.60
C THR A 435 34.27 2.25 -22.03
N LYS A 436 34.81 2.06 -23.24
CA LYS A 436 35.76 3.02 -23.84
C LYS A 436 34.96 4.24 -24.26
N GLN A 437 35.32 5.40 -23.68
CA GLN A 437 34.65 6.65 -23.94
C GLN A 437 35.65 7.79 -23.93
N GLU A 438 35.47 8.78 -24.80
CA GLU A 438 36.21 10.02 -24.75
C GLU A 438 35.66 10.88 -23.65
N VAL A 439 36.52 11.32 -22.72
CA VAL A 439 36.15 12.16 -21.57
C VAL A 439 37.13 13.32 -21.43
N SER A 440 36.65 14.43 -20.86
CA SER A 440 37.58 15.47 -20.33
C SER A 440 37.91 15.15 -18.90
N MET A 441 39.16 15.26 -18.54
CA MET A 441 39.73 14.94 -17.23
C MET A 441 40.39 16.19 -16.64
N LEU A 442 40.14 16.43 -15.39
CA LEU A 442 40.72 17.51 -14.59
C LEU A 442 41.36 16.93 -13.34
N PHE A 443 42.61 17.27 -13.10
CA PHE A 443 43.30 17.02 -11.83
C PHE A 443 43.66 18.37 -11.20
N THR A 444 43.47 18.45 -9.88
CA THR A 444 43.91 19.58 -9.08
C THR A 444 44.91 19.19 -8.05
N ASP A 445 45.70 20.15 -7.58
CA ASP A 445 46.65 20.02 -6.44
C ASP A 445 46.81 21.41 -5.80
N ILE A 446 46.88 21.48 -4.45
CA ILE A 446 47.11 22.74 -3.74
C ILE A 446 48.58 23.07 -3.73
N GLU A 447 48.93 24.28 -4.14
CA GLU A 447 50.31 24.72 -4.17
C GLU A 447 50.93 24.73 -2.76
N ASN A 448 52.08 24.08 -2.59
CA ASN A 448 52.82 23.96 -1.32
C ASN A 448 52.07 23.28 -0.19
N PHE A 449 51.06 22.43 -0.48
CA PHE A 449 50.25 21.70 0.51
C PHE A 449 51.09 20.93 1.52
N SER A 450 52.15 20.22 1.08
CA SER A 450 53.06 19.50 1.99
C SER A 450 53.63 20.39 3.06
N ARG A 451 54.03 21.63 2.72
CA ARG A 451 54.55 22.63 3.69
C ARG A 451 53.44 23.12 4.63
N ILE A 452 52.23 23.35 4.12
CA ILE A 452 51.07 23.74 4.93
C ILE A 452 50.75 22.62 5.93
N SER A 453 50.71 21.38 5.49
CA SER A 453 50.37 20.22 6.32
C SER A 453 51.41 19.91 7.40
N GLU A 454 52.71 20.24 7.18
CA GLU A 454 53.75 20.11 8.18
C GLU A 454 53.67 21.12 9.32
N THR A 455 53.12 22.32 9.05
CA THR A 455 53.10 23.43 9.99
C THR A 455 51.77 23.62 10.71
N MET A 456 50.69 23.05 10.20
CA MET A 456 49.32 23.24 10.68
C MET A 456 48.89 22.12 11.65
N HIS A 457 48.06 22.46 12.66
CA HIS A 457 47.47 21.44 13.52
C HIS A 457 46.51 20.53 12.72
N PRO A 458 46.47 19.22 12.98
CA PRO A 458 45.63 18.28 12.20
C PRO A 458 44.16 18.68 12.08
N ASP A 459 43.54 19.20 13.13
CA ASP A 459 42.13 19.61 13.11
C ASP A 459 41.91 20.82 12.20
N ASP A 460 42.86 21.80 12.21
CA ASP A 460 42.80 22.97 11.34
C ASP A 460 43.04 22.59 9.88
N LEU A 461 43.95 21.64 9.64
CA LEU A 461 44.18 21.09 8.31
C LEU A 461 42.95 20.40 7.73
N VAL A 462 42.21 19.62 8.55
CA VAL A 462 40.95 19.00 8.14
C VAL A 462 39.88 20.05 7.82
N ASN A 463 39.77 21.10 8.65
CA ASN A 463 38.84 22.20 8.41
C ASN A 463 39.19 22.95 7.11
N LEU A 464 40.48 23.24 6.88
CA LEU A 464 40.95 23.87 5.65
C LEU A 464 40.58 23.03 4.40
N LEU A 465 40.86 21.73 4.45
CA LEU A 465 40.53 20.80 3.34
C LEU A 465 39.04 20.71 3.12
N ASN A 466 38.24 20.68 4.18
CA ASN A 466 36.78 20.64 4.04
C ASN A 466 36.23 21.89 3.33
N HIS A 467 36.71 23.09 3.70
CA HIS A 467 36.30 24.35 3.03
C HIS A 467 36.79 24.38 1.58
N TYR A 468 38.03 23.94 1.32
CA TYR A 468 38.58 23.82 -0.03
C TYR A 468 37.73 22.88 -0.89
N PHE A 469 37.45 21.68 -0.41
CA PHE A 469 36.66 20.70 -1.15
C PHE A 469 35.22 21.19 -1.37
N GLU A 470 34.59 21.82 -0.39
CA GLU A 470 33.24 22.36 -0.52
C GLU A 470 33.15 23.38 -1.65
N ALA A 471 34.05 24.39 -1.65
CA ALA A 471 34.11 25.39 -2.71
C ALA A 471 34.45 24.81 -4.09
N ALA A 472 35.40 23.87 -4.14
CA ALA A 472 35.80 23.23 -5.40
C ALA A 472 34.70 22.34 -5.97
N LEU A 473 34.02 21.55 -5.13
CA LEU A 473 32.93 20.68 -5.56
C LEU A 473 31.70 21.46 -6.02
N GLU A 474 31.40 22.61 -5.46
CA GLU A 474 30.35 23.50 -5.96
C GLU A 474 30.63 23.93 -7.42
N CYS A 475 31.83 24.40 -7.71
CA CYS A 475 32.24 24.79 -9.07
C CYS A 475 32.17 23.63 -10.08
N ILE A 476 32.60 22.43 -9.64
CA ILE A 476 32.58 21.21 -10.45
C ILE A 476 31.15 20.78 -10.75
N HIS A 477 30.26 20.78 -9.74
CA HIS A 477 28.88 20.37 -9.88
C HIS A 477 28.04 21.37 -10.69
N GLU A 478 28.34 22.67 -10.61
CA GLU A 478 27.67 23.72 -11.41
C GLU A 478 27.84 23.44 -12.94
N LEU A 479 28.96 22.84 -13.31
CA LEU A 479 29.27 22.45 -14.68
C LEU A 479 29.09 20.94 -14.96
N ASP A 480 28.32 20.25 -14.13
CA ASP A 480 27.98 18.82 -14.25
C ASP A 480 29.21 17.89 -14.31
N GLY A 481 30.29 18.22 -13.60
CA GLY A 481 31.44 17.35 -13.45
C GLY A 481 31.16 16.14 -12.55
N THR A 482 31.76 15.01 -12.89
CA THR A 482 31.71 13.78 -12.10
C THR A 482 33.01 13.63 -11.31
N VAL A 483 32.92 13.76 -9.98
CA VAL A 483 34.07 13.56 -9.09
C VAL A 483 34.40 12.08 -9.01
N MET A 484 35.63 11.72 -9.36
CA MET A 484 36.11 10.36 -9.38
C MET A 484 36.80 9.97 -8.08
N ASP A 485 37.64 10.85 -7.56
CA ASP A 485 38.39 10.60 -6.34
C ASP A 485 38.86 11.89 -5.68
N LEU A 486 39.08 11.84 -4.36
CA LEU A 486 39.72 12.86 -3.55
C LEU A 486 40.93 12.21 -2.90
N VAL A 487 42.14 12.56 -3.36
CA VAL A 487 43.39 11.92 -2.92
C VAL A 487 44.30 12.97 -2.27
N GLY A 488 44.36 12.98 -0.92
CA GLY A 488 45.05 14.03 -0.20
C GLY A 488 44.36 15.37 -0.40
N ASP A 489 45.01 16.30 -1.04
CA ASP A 489 44.50 17.62 -1.45
C ASP A 489 44.09 17.66 -2.95
N ALA A 490 44.30 16.59 -3.68
CA ALA A 490 44.00 16.49 -5.09
C ALA A 490 42.55 16.07 -5.33
N ILE A 491 41.93 16.66 -6.35
CA ILE A 491 40.59 16.28 -6.87
C ILE A 491 40.74 15.74 -8.27
N PHE A 492 40.18 14.56 -8.53
CA PHE A 492 40.08 14.01 -9.88
C PHE A 492 38.64 14.05 -10.35
N VAL A 493 38.39 14.69 -11.49
CA VAL A 493 37.05 14.92 -12.07
C VAL A 493 37.05 14.54 -13.53
N ILE A 494 35.91 14.03 -13.98
CA ILE A 494 35.68 13.79 -15.43
C ILE A 494 34.36 14.41 -15.90
N TRP A 495 34.27 14.70 -17.19
CA TRP A 495 33.06 15.07 -17.92
C TRP A 495 32.83 14.09 -19.05
N ASN A 496 31.61 13.98 -19.56
CA ASN A 496 31.12 13.06 -20.58
C ASN A 496 30.93 11.61 -20.07
N ALA A 497 30.99 11.39 -18.77
CA ALA A 497 30.65 10.10 -18.14
C ALA A 497 30.17 10.34 -16.69
N PRO A 498 29.20 9.58 -16.18
CA PRO A 498 28.47 8.46 -16.79
C PRO A 498 27.41 8.88 -17.80
N VAL A 499 27.20 10.15 -17.98
CA VAL A 499 26.23 10.73 -18.91
C VAL A 499 26.96 11.48 -20.02
N GLU A 500 26.53 11.25 -21.25
CA GLU A 500 27.09 11.88 -22.43
C GLU A 500 26.86 13.41 -22.42
N GLN A 501 27.94 14.16 -22.67
CA GLN A 501 27.99 15.61 -22.67
C GLN A 501 28.77 16.08 -23.91
N PRO A 502 28.11 16.47 -25.00
CA PRO A 502 28.79 16.86 -26.23
C PRO A 502 29.76 18.06 -26.09
N ASP A 503 29.55 18.86 -25.06
CA ASP A 503 30.31 20.07 -24.71
C ASP A 503 31.28 19.84 -23.51
N HIS A 504 31.69 18.61 -23.26
CA HIS A 504 32.48 18.21 -22.10
C HIS A 504 33.84 18.94 -21.98
N GLN A 505 34.51 19.23 -23.10
CA GLN A 505 35.78 19.97 -23.10
C GLN A 505 35.58 21.42 -22.67
N GLU A 506 34.50 22.06 -23.11
CA GLU A 506 34.17 23.42 -22.73
C GLU A 506 33.79 23.53 -21.26
N ARG A 507 32.97 22.59 -20.80
CA ARG A 507 32.58 22.50 -19.38
C ARG A 507 33.80 22.34 -18.47
N ALA A 508 34.68 21.42 -18.81
CA ALA A 508 35.90 21.16 -18.05
C ALA A 508 36.82 22.40 -17.99
N ALA A 509 36.99 23.10 -19.11
CA ALA A 509 37.80 24.31 -19.18
C ALA A 509 37.19 25.49 -18.38
N LYS A 510 35.86 25.66 -18.43
CA LYS A 510 35.14 26.64 -17.63
C LYS A 510 35.23 26.31 -16.14
N ALA A 511 35.07 25.04 -15.76
CA ALA A 511 35.19 24.60 -14.38
C ALA A 511 36.59 24.90 -13.80
N ALA A 512 37.63 24.64 -14.58
CA ALA A 512 39.02 24.95 -14.15
C ALA A 512 39.23 26.44 -13.89
N LEU A 513 38.72 27.32 -14.73
CA LEU A 513 38.82 28.77 -14.55
C LEU A 513 37.97 29.25 -13.41
N LEU A 514 36.72 28.80 -13.28
CA LEU A 514 35.81 29.13 -12.19
C LEU A 514 36.39 28.71 -10.84
N LEU A 515 36.95 27.49 -10.79
CA LEU A 515 37.60 26.95 -9.60
C LEU A 515 38.82 27.83 -9.20
N HIS A 516 39.66 28.23 -10.16
CA HIS A 516 40.78 29.11 -9.90
C HIS A 516 40.33 30.45 -9.35
N GLU A 517 39.33 31.10 -9.95
CA GLU A 517 38.75 32.37 -9.49
C GLU A 517 38.14 32.26 -8.10
N ARG A 518 37.31 31.24 -7.84
CA ARG A 518 36.63 31.05 -6.56
C ARG A 518 37.60 30.78 -5.40
N LEU A 519 38.67 30.01 -5.66
CA LEU A 519 39.63 29.68 -4.62
C LEU A 519 40.53 30.88 -4.28
N VAL A 520 40.80 31.79 -5.20
CA VAL A 520 41.45 33.09 -4.93
C VAL A 520 40.57 33.95 -4.05
N GLU A 521 39.25 33.98 -4.26
CA GLU A 521 38.30 34.73 -3.42
C GLU A 521 38.21 34.13 -2.00
N LEU A 522 38.23 32.77 -1.87
CA LEU A 522 38.18 32.08 -0.61
C LEU A 522 39.41 32.43 0.27
N ASP A 523 40.59 32.52 -0.34
CA ASP A 523 41.84 32.88 0.29
C ASP A 523 41.75 34.26 0.97
N ALA A 524 41.14 35.24 0.29
CA ALA A 524 41.00 36.60 0.80
C ALA A 524 40.07 36.76 2.01
N THR A 525 39.14 35.81 2.23
CA THR A 525 38.03 35.96 3.18
C THR A 525 38.09 35.09 4.42
N GLN A 526 38.65 33.88 4.37
CA GLN A 526 38.46 32.87 5.43
C GLN A 526 39.70 32.14 5.96
N CYS A 527 40.77 32.03 5.22
CA CYS A 527 41.87 31.12 5.57
C CYS A 527 43.20 31.80 5.94
N GLY A 528 43.41 33.06 5.59
CA GLY A 528 44.63 33.81 5.87
C GLY A 528 45.91 33.25 5.24
N LEU A 529 45.79 32.23 4.41
CA LEU A 529 46.87 31.56 3.66
C LEU A 529 46.46 31.41 2.20
N PRO A 530 47.35 31.73 1.23
CA PRO A 530 47.02 31.63 -0.19
C PRO A 530 46.84 30.15 -0.62
N LEU A 531 45.60 29.77 -0.94
CA LEU A 531 45.25 28.44 -1.46
C LEU A 531 45.30 28.40 -2.99
N ARG A 532 46.47 28.68 -3.55
CA ARG A 532 46.64 28.57 -5.01
C ARG A 532 46.55 27.15 -5.44
N THR A 533 45.63 26.90 -6.42
CA THR A 533 45.41 25.54 -6.95
C THR A 533 45.97 25.43 -8.35
N ARG A 534 46.68 24.35 -8.61
CA ARG A 534 47.17 23.93 -9.93
C ARG A 534 46.16 23.02 -10.57
N VAL A 535 45.91 23.20 -11.86
CA VAL A 535 44.93 22.42 -12.62
C VAL A 535 45.55 21.89 -13.91
N GLY A 536 45.40 20.60 -14.14
CA GLY A 536 45.78 19.93 -15.39
C GLY A 536 44.54 19.40 -16.11
N LEU A 537 44.35 19.83 -17.38
CA LEU A 537 43.20 19.48 -18.20
C LEU A 537 43.62 18.68 -19.46
N HIS A 538 43.00 17.52 -19.65
CA HIS A 538 43.17 16.73 -20.89
C HIS A 538 41.87 16.10 -21.35
N ALA A 539 41.68 15.89 -22.64
CA ALA A 539 40.60 15.11 -23.21
C ALA A 539 41.12 13.93 -24.01
N GLY A 540 40.58 12.75 -23.77
CA GLY A 540 41.00 11.55 -24.46
C GLY A 540 40.18 10.31 -24.10
N ILE A 541 40.43 9.22 -24.83
CA ILE A 541 39.69 7.95 -24.62
C ILE A 541 40.24 7.23 -23.38
N VAL A 542 39.36 6.89 -22.47
CA VAL A 542 39.64 6.09 -21.30
C VAL A 542 38.59 4.98 -21.14
N CYS A 543 38.86 4.00 -20.29
CA CYS A 543 37.85 3.03 -19.86
C CYS A 543 37.16 3.56 -18.60
N VAL A 544 35.88 3.89 -18.69
CA VAL A 544 35.08 4.42 -17.58
C VAL A 544 34.02 3.41 -17.18
N GLY A 545 33.85 3.18 -15.90
CA GLY A 545 32.81 2.29 -15.40
C GLY A 545 33.09 1.77 -13.97
N ASN A 546 32.29 0.81 -13.56
CA ASN A 546 32.42 0.17 -12.25
C ASN A 546 33.57 -0.86 -12.29
N ILE A 547 34.75 -0.49 -11.80
CA ILE A 547 35.99 -1.27 -11.85
C ILE A 547 36.36 -1.75 -10.44
N GLY A 548 36.67 -3.04 -10.32
CA GLY A 548 37.07 -3.64 -9.03
C GLY A 548 36.62 -5.09 -8.88
N SER A 549 36.68 -5.60 -7.63
CA SER A 549 36.30 -6.97 -7.28
C SER A 549 34.78 -7.10 -7.07
N GLU A 550 34.31 -8.34 -6.87
CA GLU A 550 32.88 -8.59 -6.53
C GLU A 550 32.45 -7.95 -5.20
N GLN A 551 33.40 -7.82 -4.28
CA GLN A 551 33.11 -7.30 -2.94
C GLN A 551 33.35 -5.79 -2.81
N ARG A 552 34.14 -5.20 -3.74
CA ARG A 552 34.48 -3.77 -3.75
C ARG A 552 34.76 -3.31 -5.17
N PHE A 553 33.95 -2.45 -5.68
CA PHE A 553 34.15 -1.74 -6.94
C PHE A 553 33.90 -0.25 -6.74
N ASP A 554 34.64 0.54 -7.47
CA ASP A 554 34.50 1.99 -7.50
C ASP A 554 34.21 2.42 -8.95
N TYR A 555 33.44 3.47 -9.15
CA TYR A 555 33.27 4.08 -10.46
C TYR A 555 34.57 4.80 -10.79
N ALA A 556 35.29 4.32 -11.78
CA ALA A 556 36.66 4.75 -12.09
C ALA A 556 36.87 5.00 -13.59
N ALA A 557 37.78 5.92 -13.89
CA ALA A 557 38.29 6.17 -15.23
C ALA A 557 39.76 5.73 -15.29
N VAL A 558 40.03 4.75 -16.12
CA VAL A 558 41.38 4.11 -16.21
C VAL A 558 41.90 4.18 -17.65
N GLY A 559 43.12 4.66 -17.80
CA GLY A 559 43.77 4.75 -19.09
C GLY A 559 45.05 5.61 -19.06
N GLU A 560 45.84 5.57 -20.13
CA GLU A 560 47.02 6.38 -20.27
C GLU A 560 46.69 7.89 -20.21
N ASN A 561 45.55 8.31 -20.78
CA ASN A 561 45.08 9.71 -20.79
C ASN A 561 44.80 10.24 -19.37
N THR A 562 44.33 9.39 -18.42
CA THR A 562 44.19 9.78 -17.02
C THR A 562 45.53 10.18 -16.38
N ASN A 563 46.59 9.41 -16.66
CA ASN A 563 47.92 9.71 -16.20
C ASN A 563 48.48 10.99 -16.85
N LEU A 564 48.13 11.26 -18.10
CA LEU A 564 48.56 12.47 -18.80
C LEU A 564 47.95 13.73 -18.13
N ALA A 565 46.67 13.73 -17.82
CA ALA A 565 46.02 14.85 -17.11
C ALA A 565 46.68 15.13 -15.74
N SER A 566 46.99 14.09 -14.97
CA SER A 566 47.73 14.24 -13.69
C SER A 566 49.14 14.77 -13.89
N ARG A 567 49.84 14.36 -14.96
CA ARG A 567 51.19 14.89 -15.26
C ARG A 567 51.14 16.36 -15.68
N LEU A 568 50.09 16.75 -16.36
CA LEU A 568 49.88 18.14 -16.78
C LEU A 568 49.61 19.04 -15.57
N GLU A 569 48.90 18.58 -14.54
CA GLU A 569 48.76 19.27 -13.28
C GLU A 569 50.18 19.52 -12.67
N GLY A 570 50.99 18.47 -12.52
CA GLY A 570 52.35 18.60 -11.96
C GLY A 570 53.25 19.52 -12.78
N LEU A 571 53.05 19.67 -14.07
CA LEU A 571 53.84 20.57 -14.95
C LEU A 571 53.67 22.04 -14.57
N ASN A 572 52.50 22.46 -14.01
CA ASN A 572 52.29 23.80 -13.50
C ASN A 572 53.36 24.27 -12.53
N ARG A 573 53.87 23.34 -11.69
CA ARG A 573 54.89 23.63 -10.70
C ARG A 573 56.19 24.15 -11.34
N TYR A 574 56.58 23.56 -12.47
CA TYR A 574 57.80 23.95 -13.18
C TYR A 574 57.62 25.19 -14.00
N LEU A 575 56.42 25.38 -14.55
CA LEU A 575 56.10 26.51 -15.41
C LEU A 575 55.59 27.73 -14.64
N GLY A 576 55.29 27.61 -13.34
CA GLY A 576 54.68 28.69 -12.56
C GLY A 576 53.34 29.14 -13.08
N THR A 577 52.54 28.20 -13.55
CA THR A 577 51.19 28.42 -14.11
C THR A 577 50.12 27.80 -13.17
N SER A 578 48.86 28.22 -13.37
CA SER A 578 47.75 27.70 -12.57
C SER A 578 46.88 26.68 -13.33
N VAL A 579 46.60 26.92 -14.61
CA VAL A 579 45.71 26.07 -15.41
C VAL A 579 46.39 25.70 -16.73
N LEU A 580 46.76 24.45 -16.87
CA LEU A 580 47.34 23.91 -18.12
C LEU A 580 46.36 22.97 -18.79
N ALA A 581 46.25 23.07 -20.12
CA ALA A 581 45.41 22.26 -20.96
C ALA A 581 46.18 21.72 -22.15
N THR A 582 45.83 20.50 -22.61
CA THR A 582 46.33 20.00 -23.88
C THR A 582 45.59 20.60 -25.06
N ARG A 583 46.15 20.39 -26.27
CA ARG A 583 45.57 20.86 -27.53
C ARG A 583 44.14 20.35 -27.74
N GLU A 584 43.81 19.15 -27.30
CA GLU A 584 42.48 18.55 -27.43
C GLU A 584 41.41 19.38 -26.71
N ILE A 585 41.73 19.99 -25.59
CA ILE A 585 40.87 20.95 -24.92
C ILE A 585 40.92 22.32 -25.61
N GLN A 586 42.13 22.85 -25.85
CA GLN A 586 42.36 24.20 -26.32
C GLN A 586 41.61 24.47 -27.65
N ARG A 587 41.71 23.59 -28.62
CA ARG A 587 41.08 23.75 -29.96
C ARG A 587 39.54 23.91 -29.89
N VAL A 588 38.89 23.38 -28.87
CA VAL A 588 37.43 23.47 -28.69
C VAL A 588 37.05 24.81 -28.06
N VAL A 589 37.95 25.36 -27.21
CA VAL A 589 37.64 26.55 -26.41
C VAL A 589 38.30 27.81 -26.94
N GLU A 590 39.13 27.75 -28.02
CA GLU A 590 39.90 28.87 -28.53
C GLU A 590 39.06 30.08 -28.98
N ALA A 591 37.81 29.84 -29.40
CA ALA A 591 36.88 30.90 -29.76
C ALA A 591 36.14 31.51 -28.54
N LYS A 592 36.28 30.92 -27.37
CA LYS A 592 35.53 31.29 -26.16
C LYS A 592 36.41 31.70 -25.00
N LEU A 593 37.64 31.19 -24.91
CA LEU A 593 38.57 31.43 -23.85
C LEU A 593 39.92 31.95 -24.35
N THR A 594 40.56 32.78 -23.57
CA THR A 594 41.91 33.26 -23.84
C THR A 594 42.94 32.24 -23.39
N SER A 595 43.86 31.86 -24.26
CA SER A 595 44.93 30.93 -23.95
C SER A 595 46.23 31.34 -24.64
N ARG A 596 47.37 30.76 -24.22
CA ARG A 596 48.64 30.82 -24.96
C ARG A 596 49.28 29.43 -25.07
N LEU A 597 49.95 29.17 -26.15
CA LEU A 597 50.84 28.00 -26.28
C LEU A 597 52.05 28.19 -25.38
N VAL A 598 52.25 27.25 -24.45
CA VAL A 598 53.41 27.27 -23.51
C VAL A 598 54.59 26.50 -24.10
N GLY A 599 54.30 25.44 -24.84
CA GLY A 599 55.37 24.68 -25.53
C GLY A 599 55.01 23.23 -25.83
N HIS A 600 55.99 22.45 -26.20
CA HIS A 600 55.89 21.02 -26.45
C HIS A 600 56.71 20.26 -25.36
N PHE A 601 56.00 19.48 -24.56
CA PHE A 601 56.61 18.82 -23.43
C PHE A 601 56.51 17.29 -23.53
N GLN A 602 57.63 16.61 -23.43
CA GLN A 602 57.65 15.16 -23.26
C GLN A 602 57.59 14.86 -21.74
N VAL A 603 56.41 14.53 -21.23
CA VAL A 603 56.24 14.19 -19.85
C VAL A 603 56.66 12.77 -19.56
N LYS A 604 57.12 12.49 -18.35
CA LYS A 604 57.63 11.18 -17.92
C LYS A 604 56.62 10.05 -18.23
N GLY A 605 57.06 9.01 -18.93
CA GLY A 605 56.25 7.84 -19.28
C GLY A 605 55.53 7.97 -20.62
N PHE A 606 55.65 9.10 -21.32
CA PHE A 606 55.09 9.32 -22.66
C PHE A 606 56.20 9.40 -23.71
N ALA A 607 56.05 8.65 -24.81
CA ALA A 607 57.07 8.60 -25.87
C ALA A 607 57.06 9.84 -26.78
N ARG A 608 55.92 10.57 -26.81
CA ARG A 608 55.75 11.73 -27.69
C ARG A 608 55.58 13.02 -26.88
N ALA A 609 56.11 14.08 -27.37
CA ALA A 609 55.85 15.41 -26.81
C ALA A 609 54.41 15.85 -27.10
N ILE A 610 53.78 16.44 -26.09
CA ILE A 610 52.43 16.99 -26.14
C ILE A 610 52.45 18.50 -26.23
N GLU A 611 51.53 19.09 -26.97
CA GLU A 611 51.33 20.52 -27.07
C GLU A 611 50.54 20.99 -25.86
N VAL A 612 51.12 21.93 -25.07
CA VAL A 612 50.56 22.41 -23.80
C VAL A 612 50.21 23.89 -23.90
N HIS A 613 49.03 24.22 -23.50
CA HIS A 613 48.50 25.58 -23.44
C HIS A 613 48.18 25.98 -22.00
N GLU A 614 48.42 27.23 -21.67
CA GLU A 614 47.90 27.87 -20.46
C GLU A 614 46.56 28.54 -20.78
N LEU A 615 45.53 28.23 -19.97
CA LEU A 615 44.24 28.91 -20.02
C LEU A 615 44.31 30.14 -19.12
N LEU A 616 44.02 31.34 -19.66
CA LEU A 616 44.22 32.59 -18.98
C LEU A 616 42.89 33.22 -18.42
N GLY A 617 41.77 32.86 -19.05
CA GLY A 617 40.45 33.38 -18.65
C GLY A 617 39.49 33.58 -19.84
N PRO A 618 38.43 34.36 -19.65
CA PRO A 618 37.43 34.61 -20.69
C PRO A 618 38.00 35.37 -21.89
N LEU A 619 37.34 35.25 -23.05
CA LEU A 619 37.76 35.85 -24.30
C LEU A 619 37.90 37.39 -24.21
N ALA A 620 37.17 38.02 -23.29
CA ALA A 620 37.30 39.47 -23.00
C ALA A 620 38.72 39.91 -22.63
N MET A 621 39.55 39.02 -22.09
CA MET A 621 40.97 39.30 -21.77
C MET A 621 41.91 39.22 -22.99
N ALA A 622 41.42 38.76 -24.14
CA ALA A 622 42.25 38.44 -25.29
C ALA A 622 42.99 39.66 -25.83
N GLU A 623 42.33 40.80 -25.96
CA GLU A 623 42.97 42.03 -26.48
C GLU A 623 43.95 42.64 -25.46
N ALA A 624 43.61 42.69 -24.17
CA ALA A 624 44.48 43.21 -23.13
C ALA A 624 45.78 42.40 -23.01
N THR A 625 45.69 41.07 -23.10
CA THR A 625 46.83 40.14 -22.93
C THR A 625 47.63 39.93 -24.24
N ARG A 626 47.08 40.30 -25.40
CA ARG A 626 47.65 40.08 -26.71
C ARG A 626 49.10 40.55 -26.85
N PRO A 627 49.52 41.74 -26.41
CA PRO A 627 50.88 42.23 -26.68
C PRO A 627 51.99 41.38 -26.04
N TRP A 628 51.80 40.83 -24.87
CA TRP A 628 52.80 39.95 -24.24
C TRP A 628 52.63 38.48 -24.71
N ARG A 629 51.44 38.02 -25.04
CA ARG A 629 51.23 36.68 -25.61
C ARG A 629 51.89 36.51 -26.99
N GLU A 630 51.78 37.52 -27.86
CA GLU A 630 52.45 37.49 -29.15
C GLU A 630 53.96 37.53 -29.01
N LYS A 631 54.49 38.32 -28.06
CA LYS A 631 55.94 38.31 -27.75
C LYS A 631 56.40 36.95 -27.28
N PHE A 632 55.67 36.31 -26.36
CA PHE A 632 55.97 34.95 -25.89
C PHE A 632 55.96 33.94 -27.05
N ALA A 633 54.96 33.99 -27.91
CA ALA A 633 54.91 33.13 -29.09
C ALA A 633 56.12 33.31 -30.03
N GLY A 634 56.55 34.56 -30.23
CA GLY A 634 57.78 34.84 -30.99
C GLY A 634 59.06 34.30 -30.28
N ALA A 635 59.14 34.45 -28.95
CA ALA A 635 60.26 33.93 -28.18
C ALA A 635 60.32 32.38 -28.27
N LEU A 636 59.16 31.70 -28.20
CA LEU A 636 59.06 30.26 -28.35
C LEU A 636 59.49 29.79 -29.76
N GLN A 637 59.20 30.58 -30.82
CA GLN A 637 59.65 30.26 -32.19
C GLN A 637 61.15 30.38 -32.33
N HIS A 638 61.78 31.44 -31.75
CA HIS A 638 63.23 31.58 -31.70
C HIS A 638 63.86 30.42 -30.92
N PHE A 639 63.31 30.03 -29.78
CA PHE A 639 63.78 28.90 -29.01
C PHE A 639 63.79 27.60 -29.82
N ARG A 640 62.71 27.29 -30.52
CA ARG A 640 62.56 26.12 -31.38
C ARG A 640 63.56 26.12 -32.56
N LYS A 641 63.89 27.31 -33.06
CA LYS A 641 64.87 27.49 -34.13
C LYS A 641 66.32 27.53 -33.62
N ARG A 642 66.58 27.26 -32.30
CA ARG A 642 67.89 27.32 -31.63
C ARG A 642 68.51 28.69 -31.62
N GLN A 643 67.75 29.75 -31.87
CA GLN A 643 68.17 31.15 -31.83
C GLN A 643 68.14 31.63 -30.40
N PHE A 644 69.02 31.04 -29.50
CA PHE A 644 68.92 31.18 -28.07
C PHE A 644 69.09 32.64 -27.60
N ASP A 645 69.96 33.46 -28.25
CA ASP A 645 70.14 34.88 -27.88
C ASP A 645 68.87 35.70 -28.20
N ALA A 646 68.27 35.47 -29.39
CA ALA A 646 67.00 36.10 -29.73
C ALA A 646 65.83 35.65 -28.84
N ALA A 647 65.80 34.35 -28.50
CA ALA A 647 64.84 33.77 -27.62
C ALA A 647 64.93 34.35 -26.20
N GLU A 648 66.14 34.42 -25.65
CA GLU A 648 66.42 35.01 -24.31
C GLU A 648 65.94 36.46 -24.22
N LYS A 649 66.30 37.29 -25.22
CA LYS A 649 65.85 38.67 -25.29
C LYS A 649 64.33 38.77 -25.36
N ALA A 650 63.68 38.00 -26.20
CA ALA A 650 62.23 38.01 -26.35
C ALA A 650 61.45 37.51 -25.10
N PHE A 651 61.97 36.51 -24.40
CA PHE A 651 61.41 36.09 -23.11
C PHE A 651 61.52 37.19 -22.01
N ARG A 652 62.68 37.90 -21.92
CA ARG A 652 62.81 39.03 -21.01
C ARG A 652 61.86 40.18 -21.36
N GLU A 653 61.70 40.49 -22.64
CA GLU A 653 60.75 41.50 -23.10
C GLU A 653 59.30 41.06 -22.79
N THR A 654 58.98 39.75 -22.86
CA THR A 654 57.65 39.24 -22.49
C THR A 654 57.34 39.51 -21.00
N ILE A 655 58.31 39.20 -20.11
CA ILE A 655 58.18 39.46 -18.67
C ILE A 655 57.87 40.95 -18.43
N GLN A 656 58.73 41.81 -18.98
CA GLN A 656 58.58 43.28 -18.83
C GLN A 656 57.21 43.76 -19.36
N ARG A 657 56.77 43.27 -20.51
CA ARG A 657 55.49 43.65 -21.11
C ARG A 657 54.31 43.19 -20.30
N ARG A 658 54.34 41.94 -19.73
CA ARG A 658 53.31 41.40 -18.85
C ARG A 658 53.21 42.25 -17.59
N GLN A 659 54.34 42.60 -16.93
CA GLN A 659 54.36 43.48 -15.72
C GLN A 659 53.76 44.85 -16.01
N GLN A 660 54.02 45.45 -17.20
CA GLN A 660 53.45 46.75 -17.57
C GLN A 660 51.93 46.70 -17.72
N ILE A 661 51.35 45.58 -18.17
CA ILE A 661 49.93 45.47 -18.50
C ILE A 661 49.13 44.97 -17.28
N GLU A 662 49.64 43.98 -16.58
CA GLU A 662 48.90 43.31 -15.47
C GLU A 662 49.26 43.87 -14.08
N GLY A 663 50.31 44.70 -13.99
CA GLY A 663 50.78 45.25 -12.74
C GLY A 663 51.61 44.25 -11.89
N PRO A 664 52.16 44.69 -10.73
CA PRO A 664 52.74 43.77 -9.77
C PRO A 664 51.66 42.92 -9.09
N PRO A 665 51.99 41.70 -8.64
CA PRO A 665 51.00 40.81 -8.01
C PRO A 665 50.38 41.48 -6.80
N ALA A 666 49.06 41.36 -6.71
CA ALA A 666 48.31 41.78 -5.54
C ALA A 666 48.59 40.81 -4.37
N GLY A 667 49.29 41.31 -3.35
CA GLY A 667 49.62 40.54 -2.13
C GLY A 667 51.14 40.46 -1.93
N GLY A 668 51.68 41.24 -1.03
CA GLY A 668 53.11 41.45 -0.66
C GLY A 668 53.99 40.26 -0.35
N GLY A 669 54.00 39.25 -1.19
CA GLY A 669 54.93 38.14 -1.18
C GLY A 669 56.17 38.50 -2.01
N ASP A 670 57.36 38.21 -1.50
CA ASP A 670 58.68 38.32 -2.15
C ASP A 670 58.78 37.36 -3.37
N GLY A 671 58.00 37.60 -4.43
CA GLY A 671 58.12 36.92 -5.71
C GLY A 671 57.67 37.81 -6.83
N PRO A 672 58.41 37.96 -7.93
CA PRO A 672 58.05 38.83 -9.01
C PRO A 672 56.76 38.35 -9.67
N ALA A 673 55.93 39.28 -10.18
CA ALA A 673 54.96 39.00 -11.21
C ALA A 673 55.68 38.60 -12.50
N ASP A 674 56.49 37.63 -12.40
CA ASP A 674 57.31 37.15 -13.49
C ASP A 674 56.50 36.11 -14.26
N ASP A 675 56.53 36.22 -15.54
CA ASP A 675 55.92 35.25 -16.43
C ASP A 675 56.66 33.89 -16.24
N GLY A 676 56.08 32.98 -15.44
CA GLY A 676 56.69 31.71 -15.05
C GLY A 676 57.22 30.91 -16.25
N PRO A 677 56.45 30.73 -17.34
CA PRO A 677 56.93 30.05 -18.54
C PRO A 677 58.11 30.74 -19.20
N SER A 678 58.19 32.08 -19.18
CA SER A 678 59.40 32.80 -19.66
C SER A 678 60.60 32.54 -18.80
N LEU A 679 60.48 32.57 -17.49
CA LEU A 679 61.55 32.24 -16.54
C LEU A 679 62.03 30.80 -16.72
N PHE A 680 61.10 29.87 -16.91
CA PHE A 680 61.43 28.45 -17.20
C PHE A 680 62.28 28.35 -18.44
N TYR A 681 61.94 29.00 -19.57
CA TYR A 681 62.70 28.95 -20.80
C TYR A 681 64.05 29.68 -20.68
N LEU A 682 64.15 30.78 -19.92
CA LEU A 682 65.41 31.43 -19.64
C LEU A 682 66.38 30.47 -18.93
N SER A 683 65.93 29.74 -17.88
CA SER A 683 66.72 28.73 -17.19
C SER A 683 67.11 27.61 -18.18
N ARG A 684 66.17 27.16 -19.03
CA ARG A 684 66.44 26.08 -19.98
C ARG A 684 67.41 26.48 -21.07
N ILE A 685 67.39 27.74 -21.55
CA ILE A 685 68.37 28.27 -22.52
C ILE A 685 69.76 28.24 -21.86
N ALA A 686 69.95 28.65 -20.61
CA ALA A 686 71.21 28.57 -19.90
C ALA A 686 71.76 27.14 -19.83
N GLU A 687 70.90 26.13 -19.56
CA GLU A 687 71.29 24.71 -19.56
C GLU A 687 71.65 24.21 -20.97
N LEU A 688 70.88 24.57 -22.03
CA LEU A 688 71.12 24.16 -23.43
C LEU A 688 72.37 24.80 -24.03
N ARG A 689 72.83 25.93 -23.52
CA ARG A 689 74.11 26.51 -23.90
C ARG A 689 75.30 25.74 -23.36
N LEU A 690 75.15 25.15 -22.18
CA LEU A 690 76.20 24.29 -21.53
C LEU A 690 76.18 22.88 -22.15
N HIS A 691 74.99 22.39 -22.51
CA HIS A 691 74.79 21.07 -23.11
C HIS A 691 73.91 21.19 -24.40
N PRO A 692 74.52 21.49 -25.56
CA PRO A 692 73.79 21.71 -26.78
C PRO A 692 72.97 20.47 -27.18
N PRO A 693 71.74 20.65 -27.65
CA PRO A 693 70.87 19.57 -28.07
C PRO A 693 71.33 18.94 -29.39
N SER A 694 70.95 17.68 -29.67
CA SER A 694 71.24 16.97 -30.93
C SER A 694 70.65 17.73 -32.14
N ASP A 695 71.19 17.40 -33.34
CA ASP A 695 70.75 18.04 -34.60
C ASP A 695 69.26 17.76 -34.92
N GLU A 696 68.73 16.67 -34.46
CA GLU A 696 67.31 16.27 -34.63
C GLU A 696 66.31 16.96 -33.68
N TRP A 697 66.82 17.72 -32.68
CA TRP A 697 65.96 18.40 -31.72
C TRP A 697 65.12 19.52 -32.37
N ILE A 698 63.82 19.42 -32.17
CA ILE A 698 62.81 20.32 -32.76
C ILE A 698 62.17 21.30 -31.76
N GLY A 699 62.78 21.46 -30.59
CA GLY A 699 62.34 22.39 -29.55
C GLY A 699 61.43 21.75 -28.47
N GLU A 700 61.50 20.44 -28.37
CA GLU A 700 60.81 19.69 -27.32
C GLU A 700 61.53 19.79 -25.99
N VAL A 701 60.79 19.89 -24.91
CA VAL A 701 61.34 19.89 -23.54
C VAL A 701 61.03 18.56 -22.89
N VAL A 702 62.11 17.80 -22.54
CA VAL A 702 61.99 16.53 -21.83
C VAL A 702 61.96 16.79 -20.33
N MET A 703 60.88 16.38 -19.68
CA MET A 703 60.71 16.46 -18.22
C MET A 703 61.17 15.14 -17.57
N LYS A 704 62.28 15.16 -16.82
CA LYS A 704 62.92 13.98 -16.23
C LYS A 704 62.31 13.62 -14.85
N GLU A 705 61.77 14.60 -14.16
CA GLU A 705 61.18 14.44 -12.80
C GLU A 705 59.68 14.42 -12.81
N LYS A 706 59.11 13.95 -11.68
CA LYS A 706 57.67 13.80 -11.50
C LYS A 706 57.02 15.12 -11.15
#